data_cf540bcdc09c6d7f148f63c2a5d7d6c6
#
_entry.id   cf540bcdc09c6d7f148f63c2a5d7d6c6
#
_cell.length_a   1.000
_cell.length_b   1.000
_cell.length_c   1.000
_cell.angle_alpha   90.00
_cell.angle_beta   90.00
_cell.angle_gamma   90.00
#
_symmetry.space_group_name_H-M   'P 1'
#
loop_
_entity.id
_entity.type
_entity.pdbx_description
1 polymer ?
#
loop_
_entity_poly.entity_id
_entity_poly.type
_entity_poly.pdbx_seq_one_letter_code
_entity_poly.pdbx_strand_id
1 'polypeptide(L)'
;MAKEINSNSGLSDEQVGQSRKRCGLNVLTPPRRISLWKLYLDKYRDPIIQILLVAALISLVLAFIEHNFMETIGIFVAVFLATTVGFYFERDAAKKFHILTALSEKQPVKVRRNGRVIEIPRRDVVVDDIVLIEVGDEVPADGVLLSCTDLQINESSLTGEPMTEKSLEEGGDGAYARNVVLRSTMVMNGRGEFRVTAVGDATEIGKVAAKSTEQTAVKTPLYVQLDKLATMISKVGSIVSVAAFVLFLGHDILTNPVWGGKDYLYMADLVLEYFMMAVTLIVMAVPEGLPMAVTLSLALNMRRMLKSNNLVRKLHACETMGAVTVICTDKTGTLTQNQMQVDTLLLKQGNEHLLHLAIAVNTTAELDNDRGIGNPTESALLLWLKAKGHDYAELRKQCTVVSQQPFSTERKYMSTRVLAGGTQYLFVKGAPEIVLAKCDLDDKEKQKAQEELADFQRKAMRTLAFAYQKAEDEKMTLQAIVAITDPLRKEVPAAVQECRKAGIEVKMVTGDTAATAFEIGKQIGIFEEDNTSIGADGEMTPLEVQMITGEEWEALSDEEAYKRAQNIRVMSRARPTDKQRLVAMLQKHGEVVAVTGDGTNDAPALHYAHVGLSLGSGTSVAKEASDMTLLDDSFKSIANAVMWGRSLYRNLQRFLFFQLVVNVAALLLVLGGSIIGTEMPLTVTQILWVNLIMDTFAALALASLPPSHEVMKEKPRKASDFIISRSMGAGILFCGISFFVVMFAFLVYCERRGRGGVDTHELTWFFTTFVMLQFWNLFNAKALGSNRSAFRHFLQDKGMQLVLLLVLAGQWLIVTFGGEMFRTQPLSLKEWAIIIGSTSLVLWAGELYRAVRRAMCHQEE
;
A
#
# COMPACT_ATOMS: atom_id res chain seq x y z
N MET A 1 -31.25 26.92 29.48
CA MET A 1 -31.12 28.22 28.77
C MET A 1 -30.06 28.05 27.70
N ALA A 2 -30.47 27.75 26.47
CA ALA A 2 -29.59 27.79 25.33
C ALA A 2 -29.38 29.26 24.97
N LYS A 3 -28.17 29.81 25.23
CA LYS A 3 -27.79 31.10 24.68
C LYS A 3 -27.77 30.92 23.17
N GLU A 4 -28.55 31.73 22.45
CA GLU A 4 -28.48 31.82 20.99
C GLU A 4 -27.03 32.09 20.61
N ILE A 5 -26.41 31.09 19.99
CA ILE A 5 -25.08 31.23 19.42
C ILE A 5 -25.26 32.02 18.13
N ASN A 6 -24.66 33.21 18.10
CA ASN A 6 -24.77 34.12 16.96
C ASN A 6 -24.10 33.42 15.75
N SER A 7 -24.89 33.04 14.75
CA SER A 7 -24.47 32.31 13.56
C SER A 7 -23.29 32.97 12.81
N ASN A 8 -23.09 34.27 13.01
CA ASN A 8 -22.06 35.07 12.37
C ASN A 8 -20.70 35.01 13.09
N SER A 9 -20.63 34.69 14.38
CA SER A 9 -19.37 34.71 15.14
C SER A 9 -18.79 33.33 15.46
N GLY A 10 -19.61 32.26 15.47
CA GLY A 10 -19.19 30.95 15.93
C GLY A 10 -18.80 30.89 17.41
N LEU A 11 -18.20 29.78 17.86
CA LEU A 11 -17.76 29.58 19.24
C LEU A 11 -16.50 30.38 19.58
N SER A 12 -16.41 30.87 20.83
CA SER A 12 -15.15 31.35 21.38
C SER A 12 -14.27 30.21 21.90
N ASP A 13 -12.97 30.42 22.08
CA ASP A 13 -12.04 29.39 22.56
C ASP A 13 -12.43 28.85 23.95
N GLU A 14 -13.02 29.68 24.80
CA GLU A 14 -13.53 29.25 26.10
C GLU A 14 -14.75 28.32 25.95
N GLN A 15 -15.67 28.65 25.05
CA GLN A 15 -16.84 27.83 24.74
C GLN A 15 -16.45 26.51 24.10
N VAL A 16 -15.44 26.49 23.22
CA VAL A 16 -14.85 25.25 22.65
C VAL A 16 -14.31 24.37 23.78
N GLY A 17 -13.58 24.94 24.75
CA GLY A 17 -13.08 24.21 25.90
C GLY A 17 -14.20 23.60 26.77
N GLN A 18 -15.31 24.33 26.97
CA GLN A 18 -16.47 23.86 27.72
C GLN A 18 -17.21 22.75 26.95
N SER A 19 -17.45 22.92 25.65
CA SER A 19 -18.08 21.90 24.79
C SER A 19 -17.27 20.63 24.74
N ARG A 20 -15.93 20.72 24.61
CA ARG A 20 -15.02 19.57 24.62
C ARG A 20 -15.07 18.79 25.95
N LYS A 21 -15.16 19.47 27.09
CA LYS A 21 -15.32 18.82 28.40
C LYS A 21 -16.65 18.10 28.54
N ARG A 22 -17.72 18.64 27.95
CA ARG A 22 -19.09 18.10 28.06
C ARG A 22 -19.34 16.94 27.07
N CYS A 23 -18.91 17.06 25.82
CA CYS A 23 -19.28 16.16 24.74
C CYS A 23 -18.11 15.30 24.24
N GLY A 24 -16.87 15.52 24.70
CA GLY A 24 -15.68 14.78 24.29
C GLY A 24 -15.08 15.28 22.98
N LEU A 25 -14.21 14.46 22.42
CA LEU A 25 -13.56 14.65 21.11
C LEU A 25 -14.39 14.00 20.00
N ASN A 26 -14.28 14.52 18.79
CA ASN A 26 -14.93 13.93 17.61
C ASN A 26 -14.17 12.72 17.07
N VAL A 27 -14.03 11.70 17.92
CA VAL A 27 -13.34 10.43 17.61
C VAL A 27 -14.32 9.29 17.86
N LEU A 28 -14.40 8.35 16.93
CA LEU A 28 -15.15 7.11 17.17
C LEU A 28 -14.32 6.22 18.10
N THR A 29 -14.97 5.70 19.14
CA THR A 29 -14.30 4.74 20.03
C THR A 29 -14.00 3.47 19.23
N PRO A 30 -12.73 3.05 19.12
CA PRO A 30 -12.42 1.81 18.43
C PRO A 30 -13.16 0.64 19.10
N PRO A 31 -13.61 -0.37 18.33
CA PRO A 31 -14.32 -1.51 18.89
C PRO A 31 -13.55 -2.09 20.06
N ARG A 32 -14.29 -2.54 21.10
CA ARG A 32 -13.73 -3.00 22.38
C ARG A 32 -12.53 -3.91 22.13
N ARG A 33 -11.37 -3.48 22.61
CA ARG A 33 -10.16 -4.29 22.54
C ARG A 33 -10.43 -5.64 23.16
N ILE A 34 -10.27 -6.70 22.39
CA ILE A 34 -10.30 -8.07 22.91
C ILE A 34 -9.29 -8.11 24.05
N SER A 35 -9.69 -8.63 25.23
CA SER A 35 -8.79 -8.75 26.36
C SER A 35 -7.53 -9.49 25.94
N LEU A 36 -6.35 -8.98 26.31
CA LEU A 36 -5.07 -9.60 26.00
C LEU A 36 -5.02 -11.06 26.47
N TRP A 37 -5.67 -11.37 27.59
CA TRP A 37 -5.81 -12.72 28.09
C TRP A 37 -6.66 -13.61 27.18
N LYS A 38 -7.75 -13.09 26.62
CA LYS A 38 -8.57 -13.85 25.67
C LYS A 38 -7.77 -14.12 24.39
N LEU A 39 -7.03 -13.13 23.88
CA LEU A 39 -6.19 -13.28 22.69
C LEU A 39 -5.06 -14.31 22.92
N TYR A 40 -4.49 -14.35 24.14
CA TYR A 40 -3.49 -15.34 24.51
C TYR A 40 -4.10 -16.75 24.64
N LEU A 41 -5.25 -16.88 25.28
CA LEU A 41 -5.94 -18.15 25.42
C LEU A 41 -6.48 -18.70 24.10
N ASP A 42 -6.84 -17.82 23.15
CA ASP A 42 -7.27 -18.26 21.82
C ASP A 42 -6.14 -18.97 21.04
N LYS A 43 -4.84 -18.75 21.39
CA LYS A 43 -3.71 -19.50 20.83
C LYS A 43 -3.77 -21.00 21.17
N TYR A 44 -4.32 -21.34 22.32
CA TYR A 44 -4.49 -22.76 22.73
C TYR A 44 -5.63 -23.47 22.00
N ARG A 45 -6.38 -22.75 21.15
CA ARG A 45 -7.37 -23.35 20.23
C ARG A 45 -6.77 -23.78 18.89
N ASP A 46 -5.49 -23.49 18.66
CA ASP A 46 -4.78 -24.00 17.50
C ASP A 46 -4.78 -25.53 17.53
N PRO A 47 -5.19 -26.22 16.44
CA PRO A 47 -5.27 -27.68 16.40
C PRO A 47 -3.95 -28.37 16.74
N ILE A 48 -2.81 -27.76 16.37
CA ILE A 48 -1.48 -28.33 16.60
C ILE A 48 -1.13 -28.26 18.08
N ILE A 49 -1.38 -27.09 18.69
CA ILE A 49 -1.17 -26.90 20.12
C ILE A 49 -2.06 -27.84 20.91
N GLN A 50 -3.28 -28.09 20.44
CA GLN A 50 -4.18 -29.09 21.06
C GLN A 50 -3.62 -30.51 20.96
N ILE A 51 -3.07 -30.90 19.80
CA ILE A 51 -2.42 -32.23 19.64
C ILE A 51 -1.22 -32.33 20.56
N LEU A 52 -0.37 -31.31 20.66
CA LEU A 52 0.78 -31.29 21.58
C LEU A 52 0.35 -31.35 23.05
N LEU A 53 -0.74 -30.68 23.41
CA LEU A 53 -1.27 -30.76 24.79
C LEU A 53 -1.81 -32.16 25.10
N VAL A 54 -2.45 -32.83 24.13
CA VAL A 54 -2.90 -34.22 24.27
C VAL A 54 -1.67 -35.13 24.41
N ALA A 55 -0.65 -34.97 23.58
CA ALA A 55 0.58 -35.71 23.68
C ALA A 55 1.29 -35.48 25.02
N ALA A 56 1.37 -34.24 25.51
CA ALA A 56 1.92 -33.89 26.82
C ALA A 56 1.12 -34.54 27.97
N LEU A 57 -0.20 -34.61 27.85
CA LEU A 57 -1.06 -35.25 28.86
C LEU A 57 -0.83 -36.77 28.91
N ILE A 58 -0.69 -37.44 27.77
CA ILE A 58 -0.39 -38.87 27.68
C ILE A 58 1.02 -39.12 28.21
N SER A 59 2.03 -38.33 27.79
CA SER A 59 3.40 -38.38 28.30
C SER A 59 3.44 -38.18 29.83
N LEU A 60 2.59 -37.29 30.38
CA LEU A 60 2.49 -37.07 31.83
C LEU A 60 2.00 -38.32 32.58
N VAL A 61 1.03 -39.03 32.01
CA VAL A 61 0.53 -40.27 32.62
C VAL A 61 1.63 -41.32 32.69
N LEU A 62 2.41 -41.47 31.65
CA LEU A 62 3.54 -42.40 31.62
C LEU A 62 4.69 -41.95 32.52
N ALA A 63 4.98 -40.64 32.56
CA ALA A 63 5.98 -40.10 33.48
C ALA A 63 5.72 -40.42 34.94
N PHE A 64 4.45 -40.57 35.36
CA PHE A 64 4.11 -41.06 36.69
C PHE A 64 4.41 -42.56 36.88
N ILE A 65 4.39 -43.36 35.81
CA ILE A 65 4.70 -44.78 35.84
C ILE A 65 6.22 -45.00 35.83
N GLU A 66 6.94 -44.26 34.96
CA GLU A 66 8.37 -44.42 34.78
C GLU A 66 9.22 -43.54 35.72
N HIS A 67 8.60 -42.65 36.50
CA HIS A 67 9.24 -41.64 37.34
C HIS A 67 10.18 -40.69 36.63
N ASN A 68 10.01 -40.48 35.29
CA ASN A 68 10.78 -39.53 34.48
C ASN A 68 9.88 -38.44 33.91
N PHE A 69 9.96 -37.23 34.45
CA PHE A 69 9.12 -36.08 34.08
C PHE A 69 9.79 -35.10 33.07
N MET A 70 11.06 -35.32 32.74
CA MET A 70 11.83 -34.31 32.02
C MET A 70 11.33 -34.10 30.61
N GLU A 71 10.94 -35.11 29.87
CA GLU A 71 10.40 -34.97 28.50
C GLU A 71 9.05 -34.29 28.53
N THR A 72 8.17 -34.66 29.45
CA THR A 72 6.85 -34.04 29.63
C THR A 72 6.95 -32.55 29.98
N ILE A 73 7.85 -32.17 30.88
CA ILE A 73 8.15 -30.77 31.23
C ILE A 73 8.64 -30.04 30.00
N GLY A 74 9.51 -30.68 29.21
CA GLY A 74 10.03 -30.13 27.95
C GLY A 74 8.93 -29.76 26.97
N ILE A 75 7.96 -30.63 26.75
CA ILE A 75 6.81 -30.37 25.86
C ILE A 75 5.97 -29.19 26.38
N PHE A 76 5.64 -29.15 27.67
CA PHE A 76 4.88 -28.03 28.27
C PHE A 76 5.62 -26.68 28.16
N VAL A 77 6.93 -26.67 28.45
CA VAL A 77 7.76 -25.46 28.33
C VAL A 77 7.83 -25.01 26.87
N ALA A 78 7.98 -25.95 25.94
CA ALA A 78 8.03 -25.63 24.51
C ALA A 78 6.68 -25.05 24.03
N VAL A 79 5.55 -25.64 24.39
CA VAL A 79 4.21 -25.14 24.07
C VAL A 79 4.00 -23.74 24.67
N PHE A 80 4.42 -23.54 25.94
CA PHE A 80 4.33 -22.23 26.60
C PHE A 80 5.17 -21.16 25.89
N LEU A 81 6.41 -21.48 25.54
CA LEU A 81 7.28 -20.55 24.81
C LEU A 81 6.70 -20.22 23.43
N ALA A 82 6.22 -21.24 22.74
CA ALA A 82 5.57 -21.11 21.44
C ALA A 82 4.43 -20.13 21.45
N THR A 83 3.46 -20.39 22.32
CA THR A 83 2.27 -19.54 22.45
C THR A 83 2.61 -18.12 22.89
N THR A 84 3.59 -17.97 23.79
CA THR A 84 4.02 -16.65 24.29
C THR A 84 4.75 -15.83 23.22
N VAL A 85 5.69 -16.44 22.51
CA VAL A 85 6.44 -15.78 21.43
C VAL A 85 5.50 -15.41 20.29
N GLY A 86 4.64 -16.32 19.84
CA GLY A 86 3.64 -16.05 18.80
C GLY A 86 2.69 -14.91 19.18
N PHE A 87 2.17 -14.92 20.42
CA PHE A 87 1.33 -13.85 20.94
C PHE A 87 2.02 -12.48 20.97
N TYR A 88 3.29 -12.45 21.43
CA TYR A 88 4.04 -11.20 21.49
C TYR A 88 4.22 -10.54 20.12
N PHE A 89 4.64 -11.31 19.12
CA PHE A 89 4.84 -10.80 17.76
C PHE A 89 3.54 -10.38 17.09
N GLU A 90 2.46 -11.13 17.26
CA GLU A 90 1.16 -10.75 16.69
C GLU A 90 0.61 -9.48 17.33
N ARG A 91 0.75 -9.35 18.64
CA ARG A 91 0.39 -8.12 19.37
C ARG A 91 1.21 -6.91 18.89
N ASP A 92 2.52 -7.06 18.71
CA ASP A 92 3.39 -5.95 18.25
C ASP A 92 3.04 -5.54 16.82
N ALA A 93 2.76 -6.50 15.93
CA ALA A 93 2.32 -6.25 14.57
C ALA A 93 0.96 -5.52 14.53
N ALA A 94 -0.02 -5.98 15.32
CA ALA A 94 -1.33 -5.34 15.44
C ALA A 94 -1.23 -3.91 16.00
N LYS A 95 -0.38 -3.68 17.01
CA LYS A 95 -0.13 -2.34 17.57
C LYS A 95 0.46 -1.38 16.53
N LYS A 96 1.43 -1.84 15.74
CA LYS A 96 2.04 -1.04 14.67
C LYS A 96 1.03 -0.66 13.59
N PHE A 97 0.14 -1.58 13.24
CA PHE A 97 -0.95 -1.33 12.30
C PHE A 97 -1.91 -0.24 12.79
N HIS A 98 -2.38 -0.32 14.04
CA HIS A 98 -3.29 0.69 14.61
C HIS A 98 -2.70 2.10 14.64
N ILE A 99 -1.40 2.23 14.93
CA ILE A 99 -0.74 3.55 14.93
C ILE A 99 -0.73 4.17 13.52
N LEU A 100 -0.55 3.37 12.48
CA LEU A 100 -0.53 3.83 11.09
C LEU A 100 -1.91 4.25 10.60
N THR A 101 -2.96 3.52 10.99
CA THR A 101 -4.36 3.83 10.64
C THR A 101 -4.83 5.13 11.30
N ALA A 102 -4.41 5.40 12.55
CA ALA A 102 -4.73 6.64 13.27
C ALA A 102 -4.14 7.91 12.64
N LEU A 103 -3.11 7.81 11.78
CA LEU A 103 -2.57 8.94 11.02
C LEU A 103 -3.52 9.44 9.91
N SER A 104 -4.45 8.61 9.48
CA SER A 104 -5.47 8.95 8.47
C SER A 104 -6.55 9.92 9.00
N GLU A 105 -6.68 10.10 10.33
CA GLU A 105 -7.72 10.94 10.94
C GLU A 105 -7.40 12.45 11.03
N LYS A 106 -6.27 12.88 10.46
CA LYS A 106 -5.83 14.29 10.51
C LYS A 106 -6.38 15.16 9.36
N GLN A 107 -7.56 14.88 8.84
CA GLN A 107 -8.13 15.72 7.80
C GLN A 107 -8.49 17.11 8.37
N PRO A 108 -8.09 18.22 7.70
CA PRO A 108 -8.49 19.56 8.09
C PRO A 108 -9.97 19.81 7.78
N VAL A 109 -10.67 20.48 8.68
CA VAL A 109 -12.07 20.86 8.57
C VAL A 109 -12.19 22.37 8.74
N LYS A 110 -12.91 23.04 7.85
CA LYS A 110 -13.16 24.48 7.93
C LYS A 110 -14.27 24.76 8.94
N VAL A 111 -13.96 25.50 9.97
CA VAL A 111 -14.92 25.92 11.01
C VAL A 111 -14.88 27.42 11.23
N ARG A 112 -16.02 28.00 11.62
CA ARG A 112 -16.10 29.41 12.03
C ARG A 112 -15.99 29.49 13.55
N ARG A 113 -14.91 30.10 14.07
CA ARG A 113 -14.68 30.41 15.49
C ARG A 113 -14.17 31.84 15.65
N ASN A 114 -14.54 32.50 16.70
CA ASN A 114 -14.17 33.89 16.98
C ASN A 114 -14.39 34.85 15.78
N GLY A 115 -15.44 34.64 15.00
CA GLY A 115 -15.78 35.47 13.83
C GLY A 115 -14.88 35.21 12.59
N ARG A 116 -13.97 34.21 12.63
CA ARG A 116 -13.07 33.88 11.52
C ARG A 116 -13.23 32.41 11.11
N VAL A 117 -13.03 32.16 9.83
CA VAL A 117 -12.95 30.78 9.32
C VAL A 117 -11.52 30.28 9.53
N ILE A 118 -11.38 29.16 10.21
CA ILE A 118 -10.10 28.51 10.48
C ILE A 118 -10.17 27.04 10.10
N GLU A 119 -9.05 26.44 9.76
CA GLU A 119 -8.92 25.00 9.54
C GLU A 119 -8.45 24.32 10.83
N ILE A 120 -9.18 23.29 11.26
CA ILE A 120 -8.85 22.48 12.42
C ILE A 120 -8.86 21.00 12.07
N PRO A 121 -8.12 20.15 12.80
CA PRO A 121 -8.24 18.70 12.63
C PRO A 121 -9.65 18.21 12.92
N ARG A 122 -10.17 17.25 12.15
CA ARG A 122 -11.51 16.66 12.31
C ARG A 122 -11.82 16.26 13.76
N ARG A 123 -10.86 15.69 14.48
CA ARG A 123 -11.00 15.29 15.88
C ARG A 123 -11.26 16.43 16.86
N ASP A 124 -10.92 17.66 16.47
CA ASP A 124 -11.03 18.85 17.31
C ASP A 124 -12.34 19.62 17.08
N VAL A 125 -13.23 19.13 16.21
CA VAL A 125 -14.59 19.61 16.02
C VAL A 125 -15.40 19.28 17.28
N VAL A 126 -16.17 20.25 17.80
CA VAL A 126 -16.99 20.09 18.99
C VAL A 126 -18.46 20.40 18.69
N VAL A 127 -19.35 19.94 19.57
CA VAL A 127 -20.79 20.31 19.51
C VAL A 127 -20.95 21.81 19.56
N ASP A 128 -21.84 22.34 18.74
CA ASP A 128 -22.13 23.76 18.50
C ASP A 128 -21.10 24.50 17.64
N ASP A 129 -20.06 23.85 17.11
CA ASP A 129 -19.23 24.43 16.03
C ASP A 129 -20.06 24.71 14.79
N ILE A 130 -19.71 25.77 14.06
CA ILE A 130 -20.23 26.05 12.73
C ILE A 130 -19.22 25.56 11.71
N VAL A 131 -19.59 24.52 10.98
CA VAL A 131 -18.74 23.89 9.96
C VAL A 131 -19.18 24.36 8.58
N LEU A 132 -18.20 24.67 7.73
CA LEU A 132 -18.40 25.00 6.32
C LEU A 132 -18.05 23.78 5.49
N ILE A 133 -18.94 23.41 4.57
CA ILE A 133 -18.76 22.29 3.64
C ILE A 133 -19.00 22.73 2.20
N GLU A 134 -18.21 22.20 1.30
CA GLU A 134 -18.29 22.42 -0.14
C GLU A 134 -18.08 21.11 -0.92
N VAL A 135 -18.29 21.14 -2.23
CA VAL A 135 -18.17 19.97 -3.09
C VAL A 135 -16.84 19.23 -2.83
N GLY A 136 -16.92 17.94 -2.55
CA GLY A 136 -15.76 17.08 -2.26
C GLY A 136 -15.38 16.97 -0.79
N ASP A 137 -16.07 17.69 0.11
CA ASP A 137 -15.87 17.56 1.54
C ASP A 137 -16.66 16.38 2.13
N GLU A 138 -16.06 15.72 3.11
CA GLU A 138 -16.74 14.76 3.99
C GLU A 138 -17.32 15.50 5.18
N VAL A 139 -18.59 15.26 5.50
CA VAL A 139 -19.24 15.83 6.69
C VAL A 139 -18.56 15.27 7.96
N PRO A 140 -17.92 16.11 8.78
CA PRO A 140 -17.07 15.65 9.88
C PRO A 140 -17.84 15.18 11.12
N ALA A 141 -19.08 15.63 11.29
CA ALA A 141 -19.92 15.38 12.45
C ALA A 141 -21.40 15.55 12.08
N ASP A 142 -22.33 15.00 12.86
CA ASP A 142 -23.76 15.22 12.62
C ASP A 142 -24.13 16.65 12.97
N GLY A 143 -25.03 17.25 12.18
CA GLY A 143 -25.44 18.61 12.41
C GLY A 143 -26.73 19.02 11.69
N VAL A 144 -27.13 20.26 11.93
CA VAL A 144 -28.31 20.90 11.33
C VAL A 144 -27.84 22.08 10.47
N LEU A 145 -28.31 22.15 9.23
CA LEU A 145 -27.99 23.21 8.28
C LEU A 145 -28.47 24.57 8.77
N LEU A 146 -27.59 25.56 8.65
CA LEU A 146 -27.86 26.98 8.89
C LEU A 146 -28.05 27.74 7.57
N SER A 147 -27.32 27.34 6.54
CA SER A 147 -27.40 27.84 5.17
C SER A 147 -26.99 26.77 4.16
N CYS A 148 -27.61 26.74 3.01
CA CYS A 148 -27.22 25.87 1.91
C CYS A 148 -27.56 26.51 0.55
N THR A 149 -26.78 26.15 -0.47
CA THR A 149 -26.99 26.50 -1.87
C THR A 149 -26.75 25.27 -2.72
N ASP A 150 -27.78 24.75 -3.36
CA ASP A 150 -27.78 23.56 -4.23
C ASP A 150 -27.07 22.35 -3.63
N LEU A 151 -27.19 22.16 -2.29
CA LEU A 151 -26.48 21.17 -1.54
C LEU A 151 -27.06 19.76 -1.79
N GLN A 152 -26.23 18.88 -2.36
CA GLN A 152 -26.55 17.46 -2.54
C GLN A 152 -25.50 16.62 -1.82
N ILE A 153 -25.97 15.66 -1.02
CA ILE A 153 -25.10 14.81 -0.19
C ILE A 153 -25.35 13.35 -0.53
N ASN A 154 -24.26 12.59 -0.68
CA ASN A 154 -24.31 11.15 -0.79
C ASN A 154 -24.41 10.52 0.59
N GLU A 155 -25.58 9.95 0.91
CA GLU A 155 -25.87 9.29 2.19
C GLU A 155 -25.93 7.77 2.06
N SER A 156 -25.47 7.20 0.94
CA SER A 156 -25.57 5.74 0.66
C SER A 156 -24.93 4.86 1.75
N SER A 157 -23.94 5.36 2.46
CA SER A 157 -23.29 4.64 3.57
C SER A 157 -24.19 4.43 4.78
N LEU A 158 -25.21 5.26 4.96
CA LEU A 158 -26.12 5.23 6.11
C LEU A 158 -27.56 4.89 5.71
N THR A 159 -28.04 5.44 4.59
CA THR A 159 -29.45 5.32 4.15
C THR A 159 -29.61 4.42 2.92
N GLY A 160 -28.52 4.17 2.19
CA GLY A 160 -28.55 3.47 0.89
C GLY A 160 -28.87 4.41 -0.30
N GLU A 161 -29.17 5.69 -0.04
CA GLU A 161 -29.51 6.66 -1.10
C GLU A 161 -28.26 7.38 -1.61
N PRO A 162 -27.94 7.29 -2.91
CA PRO A 162 -26.69 7.84 -3.45
C PRO A 162 -26.68 9.36 -3.61
N MET A 163 -27.87 10.00 -3.65
CA MET A 163 -28.00 11.46 -3.75
C MET A 163 -29.24 11.94 -3.00
N THR A 164 -29.03 12.76 -2.00
CA THR A 164 -30.10 13.41 -1.21
C THR A 164 -29.96 14.92 -1.33
N GLU A 165 -31.00 15.60 -1.83
CA GLU A 165 -31.04 17.07 -1.81
C GLU A 165 -31.35 17.57 -0.39
N LYS A 166 -30.50 18.49 0.09
CA LYS A 166 -30.59 19.10 1.40
C LYS A 166 -31.17 20.51 1.31
N SER A 167 -32.04 20.85 2.25
CA SER A 167 -32.68 22.17 2.36
C SER A 167 -32.78 22.60 3.83
N LEU A 168 -33.17 23.84 4.09
CA LEU A 168 -33.36 24.34 5.44
C LEU A 168 -34.70 23.89 6.06
N GLU A 169 -35.55 23.21 5.31
CA GLU A 169 -36.87 22.73 5.77
C GLU A 169 -36.71 21.51 6.68
N GLU A 170 -37.43 21.46 7.78
CA GLU A 170 -37.43 20.36 8.75
C GLU A 170 -38.20 19.12 8.29
N GLY A 171 -38.69 19.08 7.05
CA GLY A 171 -39.47 17.99 6.49
C GLY A 171 -38.70 17.15 5.48
N GLY A 172 -39.23 15.99 5.11
CA GLY A 172 -38.69 15.09 4.04
C GLY A 172 -39.22 13.69 4.17
N ASP A 173 -39.35 12.98 3.03
CA ASP A 173 -39.82 11.59 2.96
C ASP A 173 -38.67 10.57 3.23
N GLY A 174 -37.43 11.02 3.51
CA GLY A 174 -36.26 10.19 3.75
C GLY A 174 -36.11 9.72 5.21
N ALA A 175 -35.14 8.88 5.47
CA ALA A 175 -34.81 8.36 6.81
C ALA A 175 -34.42 9.46 7.81
N TYR A 176 -33.91 10.60 7.30
CA TYR A 176 -33.55 11.79 8.07
C TYR A 176 -34.12 13.05 7.44
N ALA A 177 -34.34 14.08 8.26
CA ALA A 177 -34.85 15.36 7.78
C ALA A 177 -33.88 16.03 6.79
N ARG A 178 -34.41 16.82 5.84
CA ARG A 178 -33.61 17.46 4.77
C ARG A 178 -32.62 18.49 5.31
N ASN A 179 -32.84 19.04 6.46
CA ASN A 179 -31.96 20.01 7.13
C ASN A 179 -30.85 19.32 7.97
N VAL A 180 -30.84 18.00 8.08
CA VAL A 180 -29.84 17.25 8.83
C VAL A 180 -28.75 16.74 7.92
N VAL A 181 -27.50 16.95 8.32
CA VAL A 181 -26.30 16.38 7.68
C VAL A 181 -25.66 15.37 8.63
N LEU A 182 -25.19 14.26 8.09
CA LEU A 182 -24.71 13.12 8.87
C LEU A 182 -23.20 12.93 8.68
N ARG A 183 -22.53 12.56 9.73
CA ARG A 183 -21.09 12.26 9.71
C ARG A 183 -20.75 11.18 8.66
N SER A 184 -19.61 11.34 8.00
CA SER A 184 -19.08 10.41 6.98
C SER A 184 -19.95 10.30 5.74
N THR A 185 -20.84 11.26 5.49
CA THR A 185 -21.50 11.47 4.21
C THR A 185 -20.71 12.48 3.38
N MET A 186 -20.91 12.48 2.06
CA MET A 186 -20.08 13.23 1.13
C MET A 186 -20.88 14.29 0.38
N VAL A 187 -20.33 15.50 0.30
CA VAL A 187 -20.92 16.60 -0.47
C VAL A 187 -20.62 16.40 -1.95
N MET A 188 -21.68 16.14 -2.74
CA MET A 188 -21.57 15.88 -4.18
C MET A 188 -21.78 17.13 -5.02
N ASN A 189 -22.62 18.08 -4.54
CA ASN A 189 -22.87 19.34 -5.22
C ASN A 189 -23.20 20.43 -4.21
N GLY A 190 -22.95 21.69 -4.56
CA GLY A 190 -23.31 22.86 -3.77
C GLY A 190 -22.38 23.13 -2.59
N ARG A 191 -22.87 23.95 -1.66
CA ARG A 191 -22.17 24.33 -0.43
C ARG A 191 -23.16 24.53 0.71
N GLY A 192 -22.69 24.38 1.95
CA GLY A 192 -23.52 24.60 3.13
C GLY A 192 -22.74 24.99 4.37
N GLU A 193 -23.42 25.60 5.31
CA GLU A 193 -22.94 25.81 6.68
C GLU A 193 -23.90 25.10 7.63
N PHE A 194 -23.37 24.34 8.57
CA PHE A 194 -24.17 23.62 9.54
C PHE A 194 -23.62 23.74 10.94
N ARG A 195 -24.50 23.67 11.94
CA ARG A 195 -24.17 23.61 13.36
C ARG A 195 -24.08 22.16 13.79
N VAL A 196 -22.95 21.79 14.40
CA VAL A 196 -22.71 20.44 14.92
C VAL A 196 -23.62 20.12 16.09
N THR A 197 -24.37 19.04 16.02
CA THR A 197 -25.28 18.56 17.08
C THR A 197 -24.73 17.35 17.83
N ALA A 198 -23.93 16.47 17.15
CA ALA A 198 -23.33 15.31 17.77
C ALA A 198 -21.92 15.06 17.22
N VAL A 199 -21.01 14.57 18.08
CA VAL A 199 -19.62 14.22 17.75
C VAL A 199 -19.27 12.82 18.24
N GLY A 200 -18.29 12.19 17.62
CA GLY A 200 -17.76 10.88 18.03
C GLY A 200 -18.84 9.78 18.04
N ASP A 201 -18.88 9.01 19.10
CA ASP A 201 -19.82 7.88 19.26
C ASP A 201 -21.29 8.31 19.37
N ALA A 202 -21.55 9.58 19.66
CA ALA A 202 -22.91 10.12 19.70
C ALA A 202 -23.53 10.35 18.31
N THR A 203 -22.72 10.33 17.23
CA THR A 203 -23.20 10.44 15.85
C THR A 203 -23.96 9.19 15.41
N GLU A 204 -24.79 9.28 14.36
CA GLU A 204 -25.53 8.13 13.84
C GLU A 204 -24.58 7.00 13.41
N ILE A 205 -23.52 7.33 12.70
CA ILE A 205 -22.50 6.33 12.33
C ILE A 205 -21.79 5.75 13.56
N GLY A 206 -21.57 6.54 14.60
CA GLY A 206 -21.03 6.09 15.88
C GLY A 206 -21.92 5.06 16.57
N LYS A 207 -23.23 5.28 16.56
CA LYS A 207 -24.22 4.33 17.10
C LYS A 207 -24.25 3.01 16.31
N VAL A 208 -24.12 3.08 14.98
CA VAL A 208 -24.03 1.90 14.11
C VAL A 208 -22.72 1.14 14.37
N ALA A 209 -21.60 1.84 14.46
CA ALA A 209 -20.28 1.25 14.74
C ALA A 209 -20.24 0.57 16.11
N ALA A 210 -20.87 1.15 17.14
CA ALA A 210 -20.97 0.55 18.47
C ALA A 210 -21.79 -0.75 18.51
N LYS A 211 -22.76 -0.93 17.58
CA LYS A 211 -23.54 -2.16 17.43
C LYS A 211 -22.85 -3.22 16.57
N SER A 212 -21.95 -2.83 15.68
CA SER A 212 -21.17 -3.74 14.82
C SER A 212 -20.00 -4.32 15.60
N THR A 213 -20.20 -5.49 16.20
CA THR A 213 -19.20 -6.16 17.05
C THR A 213 -18.19 -7.00 16.28
N GLU A 214 -18.32 -7.13 14.94
CA GLU A 214 -17.47 -7.98 14.12
C GLU A 214 -16.58 -7.13 13.19
N GLN A 215 -15.31 -6.99 13.57
CA GLN A 215 -14.27 -6.70 12.59
C GLN A 215 -14.05 -7.96 11.74
N THR A 216 -14.69 -8.06 10.61
CA THR A 216 -14.27 -8.95 9.54
C THR A 216 -12.96 -8.39 8.98
N ALA A 217 -11.83 -8.90 9.47
CA ALA A 217 -10.54 -8.62 8.87
C ALA A 217 -10.58 -9.11 7.42
N VAL A 218 -10.61 -8.20 6.46
CA VAL A 218 -10.57 -8.53 5.02
C VAL A 218 -9.23 -9.21 4.76
N LYS A 219 -9.28 -10.52 4.47
CA LYS A 219 -8.08 -11.30 4.15
C LYS A 219 -7.53 -10.85 2.80
N THR A 220 -6.22 -10.58 2.72
CA THR A 220 -5.57 -10.23 1.45
C THR A 220 -5.51 -11.45 0.51
N PRO A 221 -5.47 -11.25 -0.83
CA PRO A 221 -5.33 -12.35 -1.79
C PRO A 221 -4.13 -13.26 -1.48
N LEU A 222 -3.00 -12.70 -1.09
CA LEU A 222 -1.81 -13.43 -0.67
C LEU A 222 -2.08 -14.27 0.59
N TYR A 223 -2.76 -13.69 1.58
CA TYR A 223 -3.14 -14.43 2.79
C TYR A 223 -3.97 -15.66 2.45
N VAL A 224 -4.94 -15.52 1.53
CA VAL A 224 -5.77 -16.65 1.08
C VAL A 224 -4.95 -17.72 0.37
N GLN A 225 -4.00 -17.33 -0.49
CA GLN A 225 -3.09 -18.28 -1.15
C GLN A 225 -2.20 -19.02 -0.15
N LEU A 226 -1.66 -18.32 0.83
CA LEU A 226 -0.80 -18.89 1.87
C LEU A 226 -1.58 -19.79 2.85
N ASP A 227 -2.80 -19.43 3.19
CA ASP A 227 -3.71 -20.25 3.99
C ASP A 227 -4.06 -21.57 3.27
N LYS A 228 -4.32 -21.51 1.97
CA LYS A 228 -4.50 -22.71 1.13
C LYS A 228 -3.23 -23.58 1.09
N LEU A 229 -2.06 -22.96 0.95
CA LEU A 229 -0.77 -23.65 0.97
C LEU A 229 -0.54 -24.34 2.32
N ALA A 230 -0.71 -23.63 3.41
CA ALA A 230 -0.58 -24.16 4.77
C ALA A 230 -1.55 -25.34 5.00
N THR A 231 -2.82 -25.20 4.60
CA THR A 231 -3.82 -26.26 4.69
C THR A 231 -3.44 -27.49 3.85
N MET A 232 -2.92 -27.29 2.65
CA MET A 232 -2.46 -28.38 1.77
C MET A 232 -1.30 -29.13 2.41
N ILE A 233 -0.29 -28.42 2.89
CA ILE A 233 0.89 -29.00 3.55
C ILE A 233 0.48 -29.75 4.82
N SER A 234 -0.39 -29.16 5.65
CA SER A 234 -0.90 -29.79 6.87
C SER A 234 -1.68 -31.08 6.56
N LYS A 235 -2.51 -31.10 5.51
CA LYS A 235 -3.22 -32.32 5.08
C LYS A 235 -2.24 -33.41 4.64
N VAL A 236 -1.26 -33.07 3.81
CA VAL A 236 -0.25 -34.02 3.35
C VAL A 236 0.57 -34.56 4.53
N GLY A 237 1.02 -33.68 5.42
CA GLY A 237 1.75 -34.02 6.63
C GLY A 237 0.95 -34.95 7.54
N SER A 238 -0.34 -34.66 7.76
CA SER A 238 -1.23 -35.51 8.56
C SER A 238 -1.44 -36.90 7.94
N ILE A 239 -1.62 -36.99 6.63
CA ILE A 239 -1.76 -38.25 5.91
C ILE A 239 -0.49 -39.09 6.06
N VAL A 240 0.69 -38.47 5.84
CA VAL A 240 2.02 -39.12 5.97
C VAL A 240 2.23 -39.59 7.40
N SER A 241 1.89 -38.78 8.39
CA SER A 241 2.00 -39.09 9.81
C SER A 241 1.14 -40.30 10.23
N VAL A 242 -0.15 -40.29 9.86
CA VAL A 242 -1.07 -41.40 10.14
C VAL A 242 -0.63 -42.68 9.41
N ALA A 243 -0.22 -42.57 8.17
CA ALA A 243 0.31 -43.70 7.39
C ALA A 243 1.58 -44.28 8.04
N ALA A 244 2.52 -43.43 8.47
CA ALA A 244 3.71 -43.84 9.18
C ALA A 244 3.38 -44.56 10.49
N PHE A 245 2.48 -44.02 11.31
CA PHE A 245 2.02 -44.62 12.55
C PHE A 245 1.45 -46.03 12.30
N VAL A 246 0.53 -46.18 11.35
CA VAL A 246 -0.11 -47.46 11.06
C VAL A 246 0.89 -48.48 10.51
N LEU A 247 1.80 -48.04 9.60
CA LEU A 247 2.78 -48.91 8.99
C LEU A 247 3.83 -49.38 9.99
N PHE A 248 4.39 -48.49 10.80
CA PHE A 248 5.44 -48.88 11.76
C PHE A 248 4.88 -49.65 12.92
N LEU A 249 3.77 -49.26 13.54
CA LEU A 249 3.12 -50.00 14.59
C LEU A 249 2.62 -51.35 14.04
N GLY A 250 2.04 -51.40 12.88
CA GLY A 250 1.59 -52.62 12.25
C GLY A 250 2.74 -53.60 11.96
N HIS A 251 3.87 -53.10 11.45
CA HIS A 251 5.08 -53.88 11.25
C HIS A 251 5.62 -54.43 12.57
N ASP A 252 5.68 -53.60 13.63
CA ASP A 252 6.16 -54.01 14.95
C ASP A 252 5.25 -55.08 15.58
N ILE A 253 3.94 -54.93 15.47
CA ILE A 253 2.97 -55.93 15.95
C ILE A 253 3.18 -57.29 15.25
N LEU A 254 3.58 -57.29 13.97
CA LEU A 254 3.78 -58.51 13.19
C LEU A 254 5.15 -59.16 13.42
N THR A 255 6.18 -58.41 13.78
CA THR A 255 7.57 -58.85 13.83
C THR A 255 8.14 -58.99 15.25
N ASN A 256 7.64 -58.20 16.20
CA ASN A 256 8.17 -58.16 17.56
C ASN A 256 7.49 -59.17 18.47
N PRO A 257 8.21 -60.13 19.04
CA PRO A 257 7.64 -61.20 19.92
C PRO A 257 6.96 -60.69 21.16
N VAL A 258 7.21 -59.43 21.58
CA VAL A 258 6.61 -58.80 22.77
C VAL A 258 5.09 -58.77 22.71
N TRP A 259 4.50 -58.65 21.51
CA TRP A 259 3.03 -58.64 21.29
C TRP A 259 2.36 -59.97 21.58
N GLY A 260 3.12 -61.10 21.66
CA GLY A 260 2.66 -62.40 22.10
C GLY A 260 2.76 -62.60 23.60
N GLY A 261 3.33 -61.67 24.34
CA GLY A 261 3.54 -61.67 25.78
C GLY A 261 2.39 -61.11 26.60
N LYS A 262 2.60 -61.00 27.93
CA LYS A 262 1.64 -60.39 28.88
C LYS A 262 2.12 -59.09 29.47
N ASP A 263 3.17 -58.49 28.93
CA ASP A 263 3.69 -57.20 29.37
C ASP A 263 2.96 -56.02 28.69
N TYR A 264 1.76 -55.75 29.20
CA TYR A 264 0.90 -54.71 28.66
C TYR A 264 1.49 -53.28 28.83
N LEU A 265 2.36 -53.09 29.83
CA LEU A 265 3.00 -51.79 30.06
C LEU A 265 4.02 -51.50 28.98
N TYR A 266 4.85 -52.45 28.65
CA TYR A 266 5.83 -52.28 27.57
C TYR A 266 5.18 -52.19 26.19
N MET A 267 4.06 -52.88 25.98
CA MET A 267 3.26 -52.71 24.77
C MET A 267 2.66 -51.30 24.66
N ALA A 268 2.20 -50.72 25.76
CA ALA A 268 1.67 -49.38 25.81
C ALA A 268 2.76 -48.31 25.54
N ASP A 269 3.95 -48.56 26.03
CA ASP A 269 5.12 -47.70 25.78
C ASP A 269 5.51 -47.69 24.30
N LEU A 270 5.58 -48.84 23.64
CA LEU A 270 5.81 -48.92 22.18
C LEU A 270 4.74 -48.20 21.37
N VAL A 271 3.46 -48.34 21.72
CA VAL A 271 2.39 -47.57 21.02
C VAL A 271 2.58 -46.07 21.19
N LEU A 272 2.99 -45.64 22.39
CA LEU A 272 3.26 -44.24 22.65
C LEU A 272 4.43 -43.73 21.86
N GLU A 273 5.51 -44.48 21.75
CA GLU A 273 6.69 -44.11 20.97
C GLU A 273 6.32 -43.85 19.48
N TYR A 274 5.57 -44.77 18.87
CA TYR A 274 5.06 -44.58 17.49
C TYR A 274 4.07 -43.43 17.41
N PHE A 275 3.25 -43.19 18.45
CA PHE A 275 2.35 -42.03 18.50
C PHE A 275 3.13 -40.71 18.60
N MET A 276 4.17 -40.65 19.45
CA MET A 276 5.04 -39.46 19.57
C MET A 276 5.79 -39.17 18.26
N MET A 277 6.23 -40.24 17.56
CA MET A 277 6.78 -40.09 16.22
C MET A 277 5.74 -39.47 15.25
N ALA A 278 4.51 -39.92 15.25
CA ALA A 278 3.45 -39.39 14.42
C ALA A 278 3.14 -37.92 14.74
N VAL A 279 3.08 -37.55 16.02
CA VAL A 279 2.92 -36.16 16.47
C VAL A 279 4.08 -35.32 15.98
N THR A 280 5.30 -35.82 16.09
CA THR A 280 6.50 -35.14 15.59
C THR A 280 6.42 -34.83 14.08
N LEU A 281 5.98 -35.79 13.27
CA LEU A 281 5.78 -35.65 11.85
C LEU A 281 4.70 -34.58 11.51
N ILE A 282 3.60 -34.51 12.27
CA ILE A 282 2.56 -33.49 12.09
C ILE A 282 3.13 -32.10 12.39
N VAL A 283 3.83 -31.96 13.53
CA VAL A 283 4.43 -30.68 13.94
C VAL A 283 5.45 -30.18 12.93
N MET A 284 6.25 -31.08 12.37
CA MET A 284 7.21 -30.73 11.31
C MET A 284 6.54 -30.27 10.00
N ALA A 285 5.42 -30.88 9.66
CA ALA A 285 4.76 -30.58 8.39
C ALA A 285 4.11 -29.20 8.38
N VAL A 286 3.71 -28.65 9.53
CA VAL A 286 2.93 -27.42 9.60
C VAL A 286 3.84 -26.19 9.66
N PRO A 287 3.67 -25.24 8.73
CA PRO A 287 4.45 -23.99 8.70
C PRO A 287 3.89 -22.96 9.69
N GLU A 288 4.13 -23.13 10.99
CA GLU A 288 3.59 -22.25 12.05
C GLU A 288 4.04 -20.79 11.94
N GLY A 289 5.25 -20.54 11.44
CA GLY A 289 5.79 -19.20 11.25
C GLY A 289 5.14 -18.39 10.12
N LEU A 290 4.37 -19.02 9.23
CA LEU A 290 3.87 -18.40 8.01
C LEU A 290 2.86 -17.25 8.23
N PRO A 291 1.78 -17.39 9.02
CA PRO A 291 0.84 -16.31 9.27
C PRO A 291 1.52 -15.11 9.92
N MET A 292 2.46 -15.36 10.81
CA MET A 292 3.23 -14.32 11.48
C MET A 292 4.19 -13.61 10.52
N ALA A 293 4.91 -14.34 9.67
CA ALA A 293 5.80 -13.77 8.65
C ALA A 293 5.05 -12.81 7.73
N VAL A 294 3.83 -13.18 7.30
CA VAL A 294 2.97 -12.33 6.45
C VAL A 294 2.57 -11.05 7.17
N THR A 295 2.02 -11.18 8.37
CA THR A 295 1.52 -10.04 9.15
C THR A 295 2.65 -9.06 9.49
N LEU A 296 3.79 -9.59 9.91
CA LEU A 296 4.99 -8.79 10.21
C LEU A 296 5.54 -8.10 8.96
N SER A 297 5.63 -8.83 7.84
CA SER A 297 6.11 -8.30 6.56
C SER A 297 5.22 -7.17 6.05
N LEU A 298 3.90 -7.33 6.10
CA LEU A 298 2.93 -6.29 5.74
C LEU A 298 3.07 -5.06 6.65
N ALA A 299 3.15 -5.24 7.97
CA ALA A 299 3.27 -4.14 8.91
C ALA A 299 4.58 -3.34 8.73
N LEU A 300 5.72 -4.03 8.52
CA LEU A 300 6.99 -3.39 8.24
C LEU A 300 6.98 -2.64 6.91
N ASN A 301 6.37 -3.23 5.89
CA ASN A 301 6.29 -2.65 4.56
C ASN A 301 5.42 -1.39 4.55
N MET A 302 4.24 -1.41 5.20
CA MET A 302 3.40 -0.23 5.37
C MET A 302 4.16 0.95 6.00
N ARG A 303 4.90 0.69 7.09
CA ARG A 303 5.71 1.73 7.75
C ARG A 303 6.77 2.32 6.81
N ARG A 304 7.34 1.50 5.94
CA ARG A 304 8.36 1.92 4.97
C ARG A 304 7.73 2.67 3.79
N MET A 305 6.57 2.21 3.30
CA MET A 305 5.79 2.91 2.29
C MET A 305 5.39 4.30 2.76
N LEU A 306 4.98 4.46 4.03
CA LEU A 306 4.69 5.77 4.61
C LEU A 306 5.91 6.70 4.59
N LYS A 307 7.12 6.17 4.87
CA LYS A 307 8.36 6.95 4.76
C LYS A 307 8.71 7.37 3.33
N SER A 308 8.15 6.69 2.34
CA SER A 308 8.26 6.98 0.91
C SER A 308 7.01 7.72 0.40
N ASN A 309 6.34 8.48 1.26
CA ASN A 309 5.16 9.29 0.97
C ASN A 309 3.92 8.51 0.51
N ASN A 310 3.85 7.20 0.78
CA ASN A 310 2.71 6.36 0.46
C ASN A 310 1.96 5.97 1.73
N LEU A 311 0.83 6.60 2.00
CA LEU A 311 -0.05 6.26 3.11
C LEU A 311 -0.99 5.13 2.71
N VAL A 312 -0.73 3.95 3.19
CA VAL A 312 -1.57 2.77 2.93
C VAL A 312 -2.80 2.82 3.84
N ARG A 313 -3.97 2.79 3.24
CA ARG A 313 -5.28 2.79 3.92
C ARG A 313 -5.84 1.38 4.07
N LYS A 314 -5.68 0.54 3.04
CA LYS A 314 -6.10 -0.87 3.06
C LYS A 314 -4.89 -1.80 2.87
N LEU A 315 -4.79 -2.83 3.70
CA LEU A 315 -3.61 -3.72 3.75
C LEU A 315 -3.29 -4.41 2.43
N HIS A 316 -4.32 -4.82 1.69
CA HIS A 316 -4.14 -5.52 0.41
C HIS A 316 -3.42 -4.66 -0.64
N ALA A 317 -3.52 -3.34 -0.57
CA ALA A 317 -2.85 -2.44 -1.50
C ALA A 317 -1.32 -2.62 -1.51
N CYS A 318 -0.70 -2.89 -0.35
CA CYS A 318 0.74 -3.15 -0.27
C CYS A 318 1.19 -4.33 -1.14
N GLU A 319 0.38 -5.37 -1.18
CA GLU A 319 0.64 -6.58 -1.95
C GLU A 319 0.29 -6.38 -3.42
N THR A 320 -0.92 -5.86 -3.67
CA THR A 320 -1.48 -5.74 -5.02
C THR A 320 -0.65 -4.78 -5.86
N MET A 321 -0.07 -3.72 -5.27
CA MET A 321 0.88 -2.82 -5.97
C MET A 321 2.06 -3.58 -6.60
N GLY A 322 2.53 -4.65 -5.97
CA GLY A 322 3.59 -5.49 -6.53
C GLY A 322 3.20 -6.31 -7.76
N ALA A 323 1.90 -6.52 -7.97
CA ALA A 323 1.34 -7.27 -9.08
C ALA A 323 0.76 -6.37 -10.19
N VAL A 324 0.78 -5.05 -10.01
CA VAL A 324 0.23 -4.09 -10.98
C VAL A 324 0.90 -4.25 -12.35
N THR A 325 0.06 -4.39 -13.37
CA THR A 325 0.44 -4.49 -14.79
C THR A 325 0.13 -3.20 -15.55
N VAL A 326 -0.93 -2.48 -15.14
CA VAL A 326 -1.38 -1.24 -15.77
C VAL A 326 -1.62 -0.17 -14.73
N ILE A 327 -1.13 1.05 -14.98
CA ILE A 327 -1.41 2.24 -14.19
C ILE A 327 -2.20 3.22 -15.06
N CYS A 328 -3.47 3.47 -14.71
CA CYS A 328 -4.29 4.52 -15.31
C CYS A 328 -4.12 5.79 -14.49
N THR A 329 -3.41 6.78 -15.01
CA THR A 329 -3.11 8.02 -14.31
C THR A 329 -3.92 9.19 -14.83
N ASP A 330 -4.42 10.03 -13.92
CA ASP A 330 -4.88 11.36 -14.30
C ASP A 330 -3.70 12.26 -14.64
N LYS A 331 -3.94 13.30 -15.45
CA LYS A 331 -2.94 14.29 -15.77
C LYS A 331 -2.72 15.26 -14.60
N THR A 332 -3.81 15.88 -14.15
CA THR A 332 -3.78 17.02 -13.24
C THR A 332 -3.35 16.60 -11.85
N GLY A 333 -2.42 17.33 -11.26
CA GLY A 333 -1.91 17.08 -9.91
C GLY A 333 -0.97 15.88 -9.77
N THR A 334 -1.13 14.82 -10.58
CA THR A 334 -0.25 13.62 -10.55
C THR A 334 0.95 13.76 -11.47
N LEU A 335 0.70 14.05 -12.76
CA LEU A 335 1.76 14.26 -13.77
C LEU A 335 2.23 15.70 -13.79
N THR A 336 1.33 16.64 -13.50
CA THR A 336 1.59 18.07 -13.44
C THR A 336 1.60 18.57 -11.99
N GLN A 337 2.06 19.81 -11.81
CA GLN A 337 2.18 20.42 -10.47
C GLN A 337 0.85 20.91 -9.89
N ASN A 338 -0.22 20.92 -10.69
CA ASN A 338 -1.52 21.54 -10.36
C ASN A 338 -1.37 23.01 -9.96
N GLN A 339 -0.40 23.68 -10.58
CA GLN A 339 -0.11 25.09 -10.39
C GLN A 339 0.06 25.75 -11.74
N MET A 340 -0.92 26.55 -12.14
CA MET A 340 -0.82 27.34 -13.36
C MET A 340 0.35 28.32 -13.24
N GLN A 341 1.18 28.38 -14.27
CA GLN A 341 2.32 29.31 -14.37
C GLN A 341 2.32 30.00 -15.73
N VAL A 342 2.72 31.26 -15.74
CA VAL A 342 2.96 32.00 -17.00
C VAL A 342 4.26 31.44 -17.60
N ASP A 343 4.13 30.79 -18.75
CA ASP A 343 5.28 30.27 -19.50
C ASP A 343 5.89 31.37 -20.37
N THR A 344 5.06 31.96 -21.22
CA THR A 344 5.51 33.00 -22.18
C THR A 344 4.56 34.19 -22.15
N LEU A 345 5.12 35.40 -22.12
CA LEU A 345 4.36 36.63 -22.27
C LEU A 345 4.93 37.40 -23.44
N LEU A 346 4.14 37.62 -24.47
CA LEU A 346 4.48 38.40 -25.67
C LEU A 346 3.85 39.80 -25.57
N LEU A 347 4.68 40.78 -25.22
CA LEU A 347 4.25 42.20 -25.27
C LEU A 347 4.12 42.62 -26.72
N LYS A 348 2.98 43.23 -27.10
CA LYS A 348 2.66 43.68 -28.45
C LYS A 348 2.79 45.18 -28.60
N GLN A 349 1.94 45.93 -27.95
CA GLN A 349 1.95 47.39 -27.97
C GLN A 349 1.79 47.94 -26.56
N GLY A 350 2.32 49.12 -26.30
CA GLY A 350 2.17 49.81 -25.04
C GLY A 350 3.37 49.65 -24.08
N ASN A 351 3.19 50.21 -22.88
CA ASN A 351 4.21 50.21 -21.84
C ASN A 351 4.06 48.98 -20.93
N GLU A 352 5.14 48.35 -20.56
CA GLU A 352 5.20 47.22 -19.66
C GLU A 352 4.53 47.54 -18.29
N HIS A 353 4.74 48.76 -17.78
CA HIS A 353 4.08 49.22 -16.55
C HIS A 353 2.54 49.20 -16.63
N LEU A 354 1.97 49.60 -17.82
CA LEU A 354 0.53 49.55 -18.02
C LEU A 354 0.00 48.11 -18.05
N LEU A 355 0.79 47.17 -18.58
CA LEU A 355 0.45 45.75 -18.51
C LEU A 355 0.47 45.20 -17.06
N HIS A 356 1.49 45.56 -16.27
CA HIS A 356 1.55 45.21 -14.87
C HIS A 356 0.34 45.74 -14.10
N LEU A 357 -0.08 46.99 -14.41
CA LEU A 357 -1.28 47.56 -13.83
C LEU A 357 -2.54 46.80 -14.24
N ALA A 358 -2.67 46.47 -15.53
CA ALA A 358 -3.80 45.67 -16.03
C ALA A 358 -3.89 44.28 -15.37
N ILE A 359 -2.75 43.60 -15.18
CA ILE A 359 -2.70 42.32 -14.48
C ILE A 359 -3.14 42.49 -13.03
N ALA A 360 -2.65 43.51 -12.33
CA ALA A 360 -2.92 43.73 -10.91
C ALA A 360 -4.39 44.09 -10.61
N VAL A 361 -5.04 44.87 -11.49
CA VAL A 361 -6.40 45.40 -11.24
C VAL A 361 -7.52 44.63 -11.89
N ASN A 362 -7.25 44.04 -13.07
CA ASN A 362 -8.25 43.27 -13.83
C ASN A 362 -8.24 41.81 -13.42
N THR A 363 -8.45 41.51 -12.13
CA THR A 363 -8.43 40.17 -11.53
C THR A 363 -9.34 40.12 -10.31
N THR A 364 -9.87 38.92 -10.04
CA THR A 364 -10.61 38.61 -8.83
C THR A 364 -9.76 37.76 -7.84
N ALA A 365 -8.57 37.31 -8.27
CA ALA A 365 -7.66 36.55 -7.44
C ALA A 365 -6.86 37.43 -6.48
N GLU A 366 -6.39 36.83 -5.41
CA GLU A 366 -5.51 37.41 -4.39
C GLU A 366 -4.37 36.47 -4.07
N LEU A 367 -3.29 36.97 -3.48
CA LEU A 367 -2.18 36.16 -2.98
C LEU A 367 -2.13 36.22 -1.45
N ASP A 368 -2.10 35.04 -0.83
CA ASP A 368 -1.68 34.87 0.56
C ASP A 368 -0.24 34.33 0.55
N ASN A 369 0.72 35.18 0.83
CA ASN A 369 2.16 34.93 0.67
C ASN A 369 2.51 34.50 -0.76
N ASP A 370 2.80 33.21 -0.99
CA ASP A 370 3.09 32.62 -2.33
C ASP A 370 1.97 31.69 -2.80
N ARG A 371 0.82 31.72 -2.14
CA ARG A 371 -0.34 30.92 -2.49
C ARG A 371 -1.41 31.80 -3.13
N GLY A 372 -1.82 31.44 -4.35
CA GLY A 372 -2.94 32.09 -5.00
C GLY A 372 -4.28 31.67 -4.40
N ILE A 373 -5.15 32.66 -4.18
CA ILE A 373 -6.55 32.46 -3.75
C ILE A 373 -7.44 32.96 -4.88
N GLY A 374 -8.37 32.11 -5.33
CA GLY A 374 -9.29 32.40 -6.43
C GLY A 374 -8.95 31.65 -7.70
N ASN A 375 -9.24 32.24 -8.86
CA ASN A 375 -9.04 31.58 -10.16
C ASN A 375 -7.56 31.24 -10.41
N PRO A 376 -7.20 29.96 -10.68
CA PRO A 376 -5.79 29.56 -10.87
C PRO A 376 -5.05 30.30 -11.99
N THR A 377 -5.74 30.62 -13.07
CA THR A 377 -5.18 31.38 -14.22
C THR A 377 -4.85 32.81 -13.82
N GLU A 378 -5.69 33.44 -13.00
CA GLU A 378 -5.48 34.78 -12.48
C GLU A 378 -4.37 34.81 -11.45
N SER A 379 -4.36 33.80 -10.55
CA SER A 379 -3.30 33.60 -9.55
C SER A 379 -1.92 33.45 -10.20
N ALA A 380 -1.84 32.71 -11.32
CA ALA A 380 -0.60 32.57 -12.11
C ALA A 380 -0.04 33.91 -12.60
N LEU A 381 -0.92 34.80 -13.03
CA LEU A 381 -0.54 36.15 -13.48
C LEU A 381 -0.03 37.02 -12.32
N LEU A 382 -0.67 36.94 -11.14
CA LEU A 382 -0.23 37.69 -9.95
C LEU A 382 1.11 37.16 -9.43
N LEU A 383 1.31 35.83 -9.44
CA LEU A 383 2.58 35.19 -9.05
C LEU A 383 3.71 35.57 -10.01
N TRP A 384 3.40 35.61 -11.33
CA TRP A 384 4.36 36.08 -12.33
C TRP A 384 4.77 37.55 -12.09
N LEU A 385 3.79 38.42 -11.77
CA LEU A 385 4.03 39.80 -11.44
C LEU A 385 4.95 39.96 -10.22
N LYS A 386 4.70 39.14 -9.16
CA LYS A 386 5.54 39.08 -7.97
C LYS A 386 6.96 38.60 -8.28
N ALA A 387 7.10 37.59 -9.14
CA ALA A 387 8.41 37.08 -9.58
C ALA A 387 9.22 38.10 -10.37
N LYS A 388 8.55 39.07 -11.05
CA LYS A 388 9.17 40.23 -11.68
C LYS A 388 9.51 41.37 -10.71
N GLY A 389 9.25 41.20 -9.43
CA GLY A 389 9.58 42.18 -8.39
C GLY A 389 8.51 43.25 -8.18
N HIS A 390 7.30 43.07 -8.67
CA HIS A 390 6.19 44.02 -8.52
C HIS A 390 5.14 43.50 -7.53
N ASP A 391 4.84 44.28 -6.50
CA ASP A 391 3.72 44.01 -5.61
C ASP A 391 2.40 44.47 -6.23
N TYR A 392 1.51 43.50 -6.50
CA TYR A 392 0.20 43.79 -7.07
C TYR A 392 -0.67 44.68 -6.18
N ALA A 393 -0.50 44.62 -4.85
CA ALA A 393 -1.26 45.44 -3.93
C ALA A 393 -0.80 46.94 -3.98
N GLU A 394 0.50 47.17 -4.20
CA GLU A 394 1.01 48.54 -4.42
C GLU A 394 0.56 49.08 -5.77
N LEU A 395 0.55 48.26 -6.82
CA LEU A 395 0.04 48.65 -8.13
C LEU A 395 -1.45 49.01 -8.10
N ARG A 396 -2.25 48.26 -7.35
CA ARG A 396 -3.68 48.56 -7.12
C ARG A 396 -3.88 49.92 -6.48
N LYS A 397 -3.01 50.35 -5.57
CA LYS A 397 -3.10 51.68 -4.90
C LYS A 397 -2.82 52.86 -5.86
N GLN A 398 -2.16 52.61 -6.99
CA GLN A 398 -1.84 53.67 -7.99
C GLN A 398 -3.02 54.02 -8.84
N CYS A 399 -4.14 53.33 -8.77
CA CYS A 399 -5.34 53.59 -9.55
C CYS A 399 -6.62 53.44 -8.75
N THR A 400 -7.69 54.07 -9.20
CA THR A 400 -9.03 53.92 -8.63
C THR A 400 -9.86 53.09 -9.58
N VAL A 401 -10.37 51.95 -9.09
CA VAL A 401 -11.31 51.11 -9.86
C VAL A 401 -12.67 51.80 -9.90
N VAL A 402 -13.17 52.12 -11.10
CA VAL A 402 -14.46 52.76 -11.33
C VAL A 402 -15.56 51.72 -11.47
N SER A 403 -15.32 50.68 -12.27
CA SER A 403 -16.26 49.58 -12.47
C SER A 403 -15.52 48.34 -12.91
N GLN A 404 -16.04 47.16 -12.51
CA GLN A 404 -15.49 45.87 -12.89
C GLN A 404 -16.61 44.94 -13.35
N GLN A 405 -16.40 44.28 -14.47
CA GLN A 405 -17.25 43.22 -14.96
C GLN A 405 -16.48 41.92 -14.90
N PRO A 406 -16.84 40.95 -13.99
CA PRO A 406 -16.17 39.68 -13.89
C PRO A 406 -16.27 38.84 -15.16
N PHE A 407 -15.43 37.83 -15.28
CA PHE A 407 -15.48 36.86 -16.38
C PHE A 407 -16.84 36.15 -16.43
N SER A 408 -17.37 35.98 -17.63
CA SER A 408 -18.51 35.10 -17.87
C SER A 408 -18.26 34.20 -19.09
N THR A 409 -18.82 32.99 -19.04
CA THR A 409 -18.69 31.97 -20.11
C THR A 409 -19.32 32.44 -21.44
N GLU A 410 -20.33 33.29 -21.38
CA GLU A 410 -20.98 33.88 -22.56
C GLU A 410 -20.09 34.91 -23.24
N ARG A 411 -19.51 35.80 -22.45
CA ARG A 411 -18.66 36.89 -22.96
C ARG A 411 -17.23 36.45 -23.24
N LYS A 412 -16.72 35.47 -22.50
CA LYS A 412 -15.35 34.94 -22.57
C LYS A 412 -14.25 35.99 -22.28
N TYR A 413 -14.57 37.09 -21.62
CA TYR A 413 -13.61 38.11 -21.17
C TYR A 413 -14.07 38.77 -19.87
N MET A 414 -13.10 39.35 -19.16
CA MET A 414 -13.27 40.23 -18.02
C MET A 414 -12.82 41.64 -18.37
N SER A 415 -13.48 42.66 -17.84
CA SER A 415 -13.08 44.05 -18.02
C SER A 415 -13.12 44.87 -16.75
N THR A 416 -12.17 45.78 -16.58
CA THR A 416 -12.09 46.68 -15.43
C THR A 416 -11.78 48.11 -15.93
N ARG A 417 -12.60 49.05 -15.51
CA ARG A 417 -12.42 50.47 -15.79
C ARG A 417 -11.72 51.14 -14.60
N VAL A 418 -10.61 51.77 -14.85
CA VAL A 418 -9.81 52.41 -13.79
C VAL A 418 -9.42 53.85 -14.18
N LEU A 419 -9.18 54.67 -13.16
CA LEU A 419 -8.57 55.97 -13.29
C LEU A 419 -7.13 55.88 -12.77
N ALA A 420 -6.15 56.12 -13.66
CA ALA A 420 -4.72 56.04 -13.32
C ALA A 420 -4.00 57.26 -13.88
N GLY A 421 -3.27 58.01 -13.04
CA GLY A 421 -2.53 59.20 -13.45
C GLY A 421 -3.40 60.29 -14.14
N GLY A 422 -4.68 60.37 -13.76
CA GLY A 422 -5.65 61.33 -14.37
C GLY A 422 -6.26 60.87 -15.69
N THR A 423 -5.84 59.73 -16.24
CA THR A 423 -6.39 59.12 -17.47
C THR A 423 -7.27 57.96 -17.16
N GLN A 424 -8.42 57.84 -17.81
CA GLN A 424 -9.31 56.71 -17.66
C GLN A 424 -8.96 55.60 -18.66
N TYR A 425 -8.74 54.39 -18.15
CA TYR A 425 -8.45 53.21 -18.95
C TYR A 425 -9.54 52.13 -18.74
N LEU A 426 -9.88 51.44 -19.82
CA LEU A 426 -10.63 50.22 -19.81
C LEU A 426 -9.68 49.05 -20.10
N PHE A 427 -9.38 48.22 -19.10
CA PHE A 427 -8.59 46.99 -19.29
C PHE A 427 -9.51 45.83 -19.61
N VAL A 428 -9.14 45.04 -20.62
CA VAL A 428 -9.86 43.81 -21.01
C VAL A 428 -8.85 42.67 -21.06
N LYS A 429 -9.20 41.52 -20.43
CA LYS A 429 -8.48 40.26 -20.60
C LYS A 429 -9.46 39.14 -20.89
N GLY A 430 -9.11 38.21 -21.74
CA GLY A 430 -10.00 37.10 -22.08
C GLY A 430 -9.46 36.20 -23.18
N ALA A 431 -10.38 35.42 -23.76
CA ALA A 431 -10.09 34.55 -24.89
C ALA A 431 -9.51 35.38 -26.05
N PRO A 432 -8.34 34.96 -26.58
CA PRO A 432 -7.62 35.74 -27.58
C PRO A 432 -8.49 36.07 -28.80
N GLU A 433 -9.27 35.13 -29.28
CA GLU A 433 -10.17 35.35 -30.45
C GLU A 433 -11.19 36.46 -30.22
N ILE A 434 -11.66 36.65 -29.01
CA ILE A 434 -12.63 37.70 -28.67
C ILE A 434 -11.92 39.06 -28.48
N VAL A 435 -10.76 39.03 -27.79
CA VAL A 435 -10.01 40.27 -27.51
C VAL A 435 -9.40 40.83 -28.78
N LEU A 436 -8.80 40.02 -29.66
CA LEU A 436 -8.24 40.41 -30.95
C LEU A 436 -9.29 41.00 -31.86
N ALA A 437 -10.51 40.50 -31.85
CA ALA A 437 -11.62 41.07 -32.65
C ALA A 437 -12.02 42.47 -32.22
N LYS A 438 -11.69 42.89 -30.98
CA LYS A 438 -11.98 44.25 -30.45
C LYS A 438 -10.81 45.22 -30.63
N CYS A 439 -9.64 44.71 -31.03
CA CYS A 439 -8.43 45.54 -31.19
C CYS A 439 -8.29 46.12 -32.59
N ASP A 440 -7.63 47.27 -32.66
CA ASP A 440 -7.21 47.86 -33.92
C ASP A 440 -5.87 47.24 -34.34
N LEU A 441 -5.95 46.26 -35.24
CA LEU A 441 -4.80 45.51 -35.74
C LEU A 441 -4.84 45.49 -37.26
N ASP A 442 -3.68 45.71 -37.90
CA ASP A 442 -3.54 45.46 -39.32
C ASP A 442 -3.56 43.97 -39.67
N ASP A 443 -3.77 43.62 -40.95
CA ASP A 443 -3.89 42.22 -41.37
C ASP A 443 -2.63 41.39 -41.07
N LYS A 444 -1.44 42.04 -41.11
CA LYS A 444 -0.14 41.36 -40.81
C LYS A 444 0.01 41.12 -39.32
N GLU A 445 -0.34 42.09 -38.49
CA GLU A 445 -0.32 41.91 -37.01
C GLU A 445 -1.31 40.86 -36.58
N LYS A 446 -2.50 40.83 -37.17
CA LYS A 446 -3.53 39.82 -36.87
C LYS A 446 -3.08 38.41 -37.25
N GLN A 447 -2.49 38.28 -38.49
CA GLN A 447 -1.95 36.98 -38.92
C GLN A 447 -0.83 36.48 -37.99
N LYS A 448 0.12 37.38 -37.64
CA LYS A 448 1.21 37.03 -36.73
C LYS A 448 0.72 36.61 -35.36
N ALA A 449 -0.27 37.32 -34.80
CA ALA A 449 -0.88 36.95 -33.53
C ALA A 449 -1.58 35.58 -33.60
N GLN A 450 -2.25 35.29 -34.75
CA GLN A 450 -2.87 33.99 -34.97
C GLN A 450 -1.86 32.83 -35.09
N GLU A 451 -0.72 33.05 -35.75
CA GLU A 451 0.36 32.07 -35.85
C GLU A 451 0.98 31.76 -34.49
N GLU A 452 1.25 32.78 -33.66
CA GLU A 452 1.75 32.61 -32.29
C GLU A 452 0.74 31.87 -31.41
N LEU A 453 -0.54 32.19 -31.49
CA LEU A 453 -1.60 31.52 -30.79
C LEU A 453 -1.69 30.05 -31.22
N ALA A 454 -1.59 29.76 -32.50
CA ALA A 454 -1.60 28.37 -32.99
C ALA A 454 -0.37 27.60 -32.49
N ASP A 455 0.79 28.24 -32.34
CA ASP A 455 1.98 27.58 -31.73
C ASP A 455 1.77 27.28 -30.25
N PHE A 456 1.22 28.21 -29.46
CA PHE A 456 0.90 27.97 -28.06
C PHE A 456 -0.17 26.90 -27.89
N GLN A 457 -1.19 26.86 -28.73
CA GLN A 457 -2.23 25.85 -28.72
C GLN A 457 -1.67 24.46 -29.08
N ARG A 458 -0.73 24.36 -30.04
CA ARG A 458 -0.02 23.11 -30.35
C ARG A 458 0.77 22.59 -29.15
N LYS A 459 1.37 23.48 -28.35
CA LYS A 459 2.07 23.15 -27.10
C LYS A 459 1.14 22.95 -25.91
N ALA A 460 -0.18 22.89 -26.15
CA ALA A 460 -1.18 22.65 -25.13
C ALA A 460 -1.26 23.72 -24.02
N MET A 461 -0.84 24.94 -24.33
CA MET A 461 -0.87 26.08 -23.39
C MET A 461 -2.22 26.78 -23.42
N ARG A 462 -2.68 27.20 -22.25
CA ARG A 462 -3.84 28.10 -22.16
C ARG A 462 -3.42 29.49 -22.49
N THR A 463 -4.13 30.15 -23.40
CA THR A 463 -3.80 31.51 -23.88
C THR A 463 -4.79 32.55 -23.40
N LEU A 464 -4.28 33.71 -23.03
CA LEU A 464 -5.06 34.91 -22.72
C LEU A 464 -4.51 36.09 -23.51
N ALA A 465 -5.38 36.97 -24.00
CA ALA A 465 -5.01 38.26 -24.56
C ALA A 465 -5.41 39.39 -23.62
N PHE A 466 -4.54 40.42 -23.57
CA PHE A 466 -4.72 41.65 -22.82
C PHE A 466 -4.86 42.81 -23.80
N ALA A 467 -5.85 43.63 -23.59
CA ALA A 467 -6.05 44.89 -24.35
C ALA A 467 -6.45 46.02 -23.41
N TYR A 468 -6.17 47.24 -23.83
CA TYR A 468 -6.64 48.44 -23.15
C TYR A 468 -7.23 49.45 -24.15
N GLN A 469 -8.07 50.32 -23.62
CA GLN A 469 -8.67 51.43 -24.34
C GLN A 469 -8.60 52.67 -23.43
N LYS A 470 -8.11 53.81 -23.96
CA LYS A 470 -8.25 55.11 -23.27
C LYS A 470 -9.64 55.69 -23.55
N ALA A 471 -10.10 56.60 -22.70
CA ALA A 471 -11.43 57.18 -22.85
C ALA A 471 -11.64 57.94 -24.17
N GLU A 472 -10.55 58.36 -24.78
CA GLU A 472 -10.53 59.12 -26.02
C GLU A 472 -10.44 58.24 -27.28
N ASP A 473 -10.12 56.94 -27.15
CA ASP A 473 -9.89 56.02 -28.24
C ASP A 473 -11.20 55.33 -28.68
N GLU A 474 -11.46 55.18 -29.98
CA GLU A 474 -12.61 54.43 -30.50
C GLU A 474 -12.42 52.89 -30.42
N LYS A 475 -11.16 52.42 -30.59
CA LYS A 475 -10.82 51.00 -30.60
C LYS A 475 -9.85 50.65 -29.50
N MET A 476 -9.72 49.34 -29.21
CA MET A 476 -8.78 48.82 -28.21
C MET A 476 -7.39 48.60 -28.79
N THR A 477 -6.37 48.78 -27.98
CA THR A 477 -4.98 48.44 -28.30
C THR A 477 -4.62 47.08 -27.70
N LEU A 478 -4.14 46.15 -28.54
CA LEU A 478 -3.63 44.84 -28.07
C LEU A 478 -2.34 45.05 -27.28
N GLN A 479 -2.35 44.68 -26.01
CA GLN A 479 -1.24 44.90 -25.09
C GLN A 479 -0.29 43.69 -25.03
N ALA A 480 -0.84 42.51 -24.80
CA ALA A 480 -0.04 41.28 -24.69
C ALA A 480 -0.87 40.03 -25.01
N ILE A 481 -0.14 38.98 -25.42
CA ILE A 481 -0.63 37.62 -25.46
C ILE A 481 0.18 36.83 -24.41
N VAL A 482 -0.52 36.10 -23.54
CA VAL A 482 0.08 35.33 -22.45
C VAL A 482 -0.26 33.87 -22.63
N ALA A 483 0.75 33.02 -22.58
CA ALA A 483 0.62 31.58 -22.56
C ALA A 483 0.85 31.07 -21.14
N ILE A 484 -0.10 30.27 -20.63
CA ILE A 484 -0.13 29.77 -19.27
C ILE A 484 -0.22 28.25 -19.34
N THR A 485 0.60 27.56 -18.58
CA THR A 485 0.65 26.11 -18.52
C THR A 485 0.61 25.61 -17.08
N ASP A 486 0.19 24.38 -16.90
CA ASP A 486 0.43 23.59 -15.69
C ASP A 486 1.63 22.69 -15.95
N PRO A 487 2.83 23.02 -15.44
CA PRO A 487 4.07 22.37 -15.85
C PRO A 487 4.12 20.93 -15.35
N LEU A 488 4.71 20.05 -16.16
CA LEU A 488 5.02 18.69 -15.76
C LEU A 488 6.00 18.68 -14.57
N ARG A 489 5.83 17.73 -13.69
CA ARG A 489 6.81 17.47 -12.64
C ARG A 489 8.06 16.87 -13.25
N LYS A 490 9.22 17.38 -12.87
CA LYS A 490 10.52 17.02 -13.48
C LYS A 490 10.87 15.53 -13.36
N GLU A 491 10.38 14.86 -12.31
CA GLU A 491 10.63 13.45 -12.03
C GLU A 491 9.73 12.49 -12.81
N VAL A 492 8.64 12.94 -13.37
CA VAL A 492 7.62 12.08 -14.03
C VAL A 492 8.16 11.31 -15.23
N PRO A 493 8.88 11.90 -16.19
CA PRO A 493 9.36 11.14 -17.33
C PRO A 493 10.25 9.96 -16.93
N ALA A 494 11.16 10.17 -15.97
CA ALA A 494 12.03 9.13 -15.46
C ALA A 494 11.24 8.02 -14.74
N ALA A 495 10.23 8.38 -13.93
CA ALA A 495 9.39 7.43 -13.22
C ALA A 495 8.49 6.60 -14.15
N VAL A 496 7.94 7.22 -15.21
CA VAL A 496 7.19 6.51 -16.25
C VAL A 496 8.08 5.50 -16.98
N GLN A 497 9.31 5.90 -17.35
CA GLN A 497 10.26 4.98 -17.96
C GLN A 497 10.65 3.83 -17.03
N GLU A 498 10.81 4.09 -15.73
CA GLU A 498 11.08 3.04 -14.74
C GLU A 498 9.92 2.02 -14.67
N CYS A 499 8.67 2.49 -14.65
CA CYS A 499 7.49 1.63 -14.72
C CYS A 499 7.45 0.80 -16.01
N ARG A 500 7.71 1.41 -17.16
CA ARG A 500 7.75 0.71 -18.46
C ARG A 500 8.84 -0.36 -18.52
N LYS A 501 10.06 -0.06 -18.03
CA LYS A 501 11.14 -1.05 -17.89
C LYS A 501 10.77 -2.20 -16.96
N ALA A 502 9.94 -1.93 -15.97
CA ALA A 502 9.40 -2.92 -15.06
C ALA A 502 8.23 -3.74 -15.66
N GLY A 503 7.92 -3.54 -16.96
CA GLY A 503 6.82 -4.23 -17.65
C GLY A 503 5.44 -3.73 -17.27
N ILE A 504 5.33 -2.50 -16.73
CA ILE A 504 4.06 -1.88 -16.34
C ILE A 504 3.68 -0.87 -17.41
N GLU A 505 2.48 -1.01 -17.91
CA GLU A 505 1.91 -0.09 -18.89
C GLU A 505 1.32 1.13 -18.19
N VAL A 506 1.69 2.33 -18.65
CA VAL A 506 1.13 3.58 -18.13
C VAL A 506 0.16 4.14 -19.16
N LYS A 507 -1.09 4.34 -18.75
CA LYS A 507 -2.17 4.93 -19.54
C LYS A 507 -2.58 6.25 -18.92
N MET A 508 -2.74 7.30 -19.73
CA MET A 508 -3.22 8.60 -19.29
C MET A 508 -4.70 8.76 -19.61
N VAL A 509 -5.50 9.14 -18.61
CA VAL A 509 -6.94 9.40 -18.77
C VAL A 509 -7.22 10.80 -18.24
N THR A 510 -7.64 11.71 -19.12
CA THR A 510 -7.79 13.13 -18.80
C THR A 510 -9.05 13.76 -19.42
N GLY A 511 -9.61 14.76 -18.74
CA GLY A 511 -10.67 15.62 -19.31
C GLY A 511 -10.19 16.62 -20.36
N ASP A 512 -8.87 16.74 -20.57
CA ASP A 512 -8.28 17.68 -21.52
C ASP A 512 -8.56 17.31 -22.99
N THR A 513 -8.24 18.24 -23.89
CA THR A 513 -8.35 18.03 -25.34
C THR A 513 -7.33 17.00 -25.84
N ALA A 514 -7.64 16.35 -26.97
CA ALA A 514 -6.76 15.35 -27.57
C ALA A 514 -5.35 15.92 -27.88
N ALA A 515 -5.26 17.15 -28.34
CA ALA A 515 -3.97 17.80 -28.64
C ALA A 515 -3.12 18.00 -27.37
N THR A 516 -3.73 18.47 -26.27
CA THR A 516 -3.07 18.62 -24.97
C THR A 516 -2.60 17.27 -24.43
N ALA A 517 -3.48 16.28 -24.47
CA ALA A 517 -3.21 14.94 -23.98
C ALA A 517 -2.08 14.25 -24.77
N PHE A 518 -2.06 14.45 -26.09
CA PHE A 518 -0.99 13.94 -26.96
C PHE A 518 0.36 14.54 -26.61
N GLU A 519 0.43 15.87 -26.53
CA GLU A 519 1.70 16.56 -26.25
C GLU A 519 2.29 16.16 -24.88
N ILE A 520 1.45 16.06 -23.86
CA ILE A 520 1.87 15.60 -22.54
C ILE A 520 2.31 14.15 -22.60
N GLY A 521 1.56 13.27 -23.29
CA GLY A 521 1.92 11.86 -23.46
C GLY A 521 3.28 11.68 -24.11
N LYS A 522 3.62 12.54 -25.08
CA LYS A 522 4.94 12.59 -25.73
C LYS A 522 6.03 13.02 -24.75
N GLN A 523 5.81 14.11 -24.00
CA GLN A 523 6.78 14.64 -23.03
C GLN A 523 7.09 13.65 -21.89
N ILE A 524 6.12 12.85 -21.44
CA ILE A 524 6.33 11.84 -20.39
C ILE A 524 6.81 10.48 -20.93
N GLY A 525 6.92 10.34 -22.26
CA GLY A 525 7.45 9.15 -22.91
C GLY A 525 6.46 7.97 -23.01
N ILE A 526 5.15 8.24 -23.06
CA ILE A 526 4.13 7.23 -23.39
C ILE A 526 4.19 6.91 -24.89
N PHE A 527 4.42 7.92 -25.74
CA PHE A 527 4.65 7.78 -27.17
C PHE A 527 6.14 7.86 -27.51
N GLU A 528 6.56 7.21 -28.60
CA GLU A 528 7.89 7.36 -29.16
C GLU A 528 7.96 8.52 -30.19
N GLU A 529 9.18 8.91 -30.60
CA GLU A 529 9.37 10.07 -31.50
C GLU A 529 8.66 9.92 -32.85
N ASP A 530 8.43 8.69 -33.31
CA ASP A 530 7.76 8.39 -34.59
C ASP A 530 6.23 8.30 -34.49
N ASN A 531 5.63 8.79 -33.39
CA ASN A 531 4.19 8.71 -33.10
C ASN A 531 3.62 7.27 -33.06
N THR A 532 4.48 6.27 -32.92
CA THR A 532 4.13 4.87 -32.70
C THR A 532 4.64 4.40 -31.34
N SER A 533 3.96 3.50 -30.69
CA SER A 533 4.51 2.80 -29.52
C SER A 533 4.62 1.31 -29.84
N ILE A 534 5.57 0.65 -29.19
CA ILE A 534 5.70 -0.79 -29.28
C ILE A 534 4.67 -1.40 -28.32
N GLY A 535 3.75 -2.22 -28.85
CA GLY A 535 2.81 -3.01 -28.03
C GLY A 535 3.55 -4.01 -27.15
N ALA A 536 2.83 -4.62 -26.18
CA ALA A 536 3.40 -5.64 -25.30
C ALA A 536 3.92 -6.89 -26.04
N ASP A 537 3.49 -7.09 -27.24
CA ASP A 537 3.84 -8.12 -28.23
C ASP A 537 4.94 -7.72 -29.21
N GLY A 538 5.44 -6.48 -29.13
CA GLY A 538 6.52 -5.98 -30.00
C GLY A 538 6.05 -5.42 -31.35
N GLU A 539 4.73 -5.32 -31.61
CA GLU A 539 4.19 -4.69 -32.82
C GLU A 539 4.01 -3.18 -32.64
N MET A 540 4.31 -2.41 -33.69
CA MET A 540 4.08 -0.96 -33.74
C MET A 540 2.59 -0.68 -33.98
N THR A 541 1.93 0.02 -33.06
CA THR A 541 0.52 0.41 -33.17
C THR A 541 0.39 1.82 -33.67
N PRO A 542 -0.43 2.10 -34.71
CA PRO A 542 -0.69 3.47 -35.18
C PRO A 542 -1.28 4.35 -34.08
N LEU A 543 -0.95 5.63 -34.11
CA LEU A 543 -1.41 6.61 -33.10
C LEU A 543 -2.94 6.63 -32.95
N GLU A 544 -3.70 6.46 -34.03
CA GLU A 544 -5.17 6.42 -34.02
C GLU A 544 -5.74 5.27 -33.15
N VAL A 545 -4.98 4.17 -33.00
CA VAL A 545 -5.37 3.05 -32.14
C VAL A 545 -5.03 3.30 -30.69
N GLN A 546 -4.02 4.12 -30.43
CA GLN A 546 -3.51 4.40 -29.08
C GLN A 546 -4.22 5.56 -28.38
N MET A 547 -4.88 6.42 -29.15
CA MET A 547 -5.65 7.53 -28.62
C MET A 547 -7.13 7.33 -28.86
N ILE A 548 -7.94 7.77 -27.89
CA ILE A 548 -9.40 7.78 -28.01
C ILE A 548 -9.96 8.97 -27.22
N THR A 549 -11.08 9.50 -27.70
CA THR A 549 -11.86 10.47 -26.94
C THR A 549 -12.94 9.76 -26.11
N GLY A 550 -13.40 10.39 -25.02
CA GLY A 550 -14.49 9.85 -24.21
C GLY A 550 -15.77 9.62 -25.01
N GLU A 551 -16.08 10.48 -25.99
CA GLU A 551 -17.24 10.34 -26.86
C GLU A 551 -17.11 9.12 -27.80
N GLU A 552 -15.96 8.93 -28.44
CA GLU A 552 -15.69 7.74 -29.24
C GLU A 552 -15.71 6.46 -28.38
N TRP A 553 -15.19 6.51 -27.16
CA TRP A 553 -15.19 5.39 -26.23
C TRP A 553 -16.60 4.97 -25.79
N GLU A 554 -17.47 5.96 -25.55
CA GLU A 554 -18.87 5.69 -25.21
C GLU A 554 -19.64 5.03 -26.36
N ALA A 555 -19.34 5.43 -27.60
CA ALA A 555 -20.00 4.93 -28.80
C ALA A 555 -19.64 3.45 -29.11
N LEU A 556 -18.55 2.91 -28.54
CA LEU A 556 -18.14 1.51 -28.73
C LEU A 556 -19.07 0.55 -27.99
N SER A 557 -19.40 -0.57 -28.63
CA SER A 557 -19.97 -1.73 -27.94
C SER A 557 -19.00 -2.31 -26.89
N ASP A 558 -19.51 -3.12 -25.97
CA ASP A 558 -18.64 -3.73 -24.95
C ASP A 558 -17.60 -4.70 -25.53
N GLU A 559 -17.89 -5.36 -26.65
CA GLU A 559 -16.93 -6.24 -27.34
C GLU A 559 -15.82 -5.44 -28.02
N GLU A 560 -16.16 -4.33 -28.66
CA GLU A 560 -15.18 -3.44 -29.28
C GLU A 560 -14.34 -2.72 -28.23
N ALA A 561 -14.97 -2.23 -27.15
CA ALA A 561 -14.29 -1.61 -26.01
C ALA A 561 -13.31 -2.61 -25.37
N TYR A 562 -13.70 -3.87 -25.19
CA TYR A 562 -12.83 -4.92 -24.70
C TYR A 562 -11.61 -5.10 -25.60
N LYS A 563 -11.78 -5.27 -26.91
CA LYS A 563 -10.64 -5.45 -27.85
C LYS A 563 -9.72 -4.22 -27.89
N ARG A 564 -10.27 -3.01 -27.76
CA ARG A 564 -9.52 -1.76 -27.91
C ARG A 564 -8.81 -1.33 -26.61
N ALA A 565 -9.31 -1.76 -25.44
CA ALA A 565 -8.80 -1.33 -24.11
C ALA A 565 -7.29 -1.55 -23.91
N GLN A 566 -6.75 -2.65 -24.43
CA GLN A 566 -5.32 -2.94 -24.31
C GLN A 566 -4.47 -1.94 -25.08
N ASN A 567 -4.89 -1.52 -26.26
CA ASN A 567 -4.09 -0.67 -27.15
C ASN A 567 -4.17 0.81 -26.80
N ILE A 568 -5.19 1.26 -26.05
CA ILE A 568 -5.34 2.65 -25.65
C ILE A 568 -4.22 3.03 -24.71
N ARG A 569 -3.48 4.10 -25.04
CA ARG A 569 -2.45 4.72 -24.20
C ARG A 569 -2.95 6.02 -23.58
N VAL A 570 -3.75 6.77 -24.32
CA VAL A 570 -4.28 8.07 -23.91
C VAL A 570 -5.78 8.14 -24.19
N MET A 571 -6.55 8.48 -23.19
CA MET A 571 -7.97 8.83 -23.33
C MET A 571 -8.15 10.31 -22.97
N SER A 572 -8.64 11.10 -23.94
CA SER A 572 -8.89 12.54 -23.82
C SER A 572 -10.39 12.82 -23.67
N ARG A 573 -10.75 13.98 -23.09
CA ARG A 573 -12.14 14.36 -22.81
C ARG A 573 -12.93 13.26 -22.08
N ALA A 574 -12.25 12.50 -21.23
CA ALA A 574 -12.83 11.39 -20.50
C ALA A 574 -13.76 11.89 -19.39
N ARG A 575 -14.91 11.25 -19.29
CA ARG A 575 -15.85 11.42 -18.18
C ARG A 575 -15.54 10.38 -17.09
N PRO A 576 -16.06 10.54 -15.88
CA PRO A 576 -15.88 9.59 -14.79
C PRO A 576 -16.27 8.14 -15.16
N THR A 577 -17.38 7.98 -15.88
CA THR A 577 -17.90 6.71 -16.36
C THR A 577 -16.98 6.03 -17.37
N ASP A 578 -16.32 6.80 -18.23
CA ASP A 578 -15.40 6.31 -19.25
C ASP A 578 -14.15 5.72 -18.61
N LYS A 579 -13.63 6.41 -17.56
CA LYS A 579 -12.49 5.97 -16.77
C LYS A 579 -12.79 4.63 -16.07
N GLN A 580 -13.96 4.53 -15.42
CA GLN A 580 -14.39 3.28 -14.77
C GLN A 580 -14.57 2.13 -15.79
N ARG A 581 -15.20 2.39 -16.96
CA ARG A 581 -15.40 1.38 -18.01
C ARG A 581 -14.08 0.87 -18.57
N LEU A 582 -13.08 1.76 -18.78
CA LEU A 582 -11.73 1.36 -19.21
C LEU A 582 -11.09 0.40 -18.19
N VAL A 583 -11.15 0.75 -16.91
CA VAL A 583 -10.63 -0.10 -15.83
C VAL A 583 -11.31 -1.47 -15.84
N ALA A 584 -12.63 -1.52 -15.98
CA ALA A 584 -13.40 -2.76 -16.04
C ALA A 584 -12.98 -3.65 -17.22
N MET A 585 -12.74 -3.08 -18.41
CA MET A 585 -12.30 -3.81 -19.59
C MET A 585 -10.88 -4.36 -19.43
N LEU A 586 -9.96 -3.58 -18.85
CA LEU A 586 -8.61 -4.03 -18.55
C LEU A 586 -8.60 -5.18 -17.54
N GLN A 587 -9.44 -5.10 -16.51
CA GLN A 587 -9.59 -6.18 -15.53
C GLN A 587 -10.14 -7.47 -16.16
N LYS A 588 -11.08 -7.36 -17.10
CA LYS A 588 -11.59 -8.52 -17.86
C LYS A 588 -10.48 -9.18 -18.71
N HIS A 589 -9.46 -8.43 -19.15
CA HIS A 589 -8.26 -8.97 -19.78
C HIS A 589 -7.31 -9.68 -18.81
N GLY A 590 -7.59 -9.63 -17.51
CA GLY A 590 -6.73 -10.20 -16.46
C GLY A 590 -5.63 -9.26 -16.01
N GLU A 591 -5.68 -8.00 -16.42
CA GLU A 591 -4.73 -6.97 -15.97
C GLU A 591 -4.99 -6.58 -14.51
N VAL A 592 -3.92 -6.33 -13.77
CA VAL A 592 -3.98 -5.77 -12.42
C VAL A 592 -3.84 -4.26 -12.54
N VAL A 593 -4.95 -3.55 -12.35
CA VAL A 593 -5.05 -2.12 -12.64
C VAL A 593 -4.93 -1.28 -11.38
N ALA A 594 -4.01 -0.31 -11.38
CA ALA A 594 -3.97 0.80 -10.43
C ALA A 594 -4.52 2.07 -11.09
N VAL A 595 -5.26 2.88 -10.34
CA VAL A 595 -5.86 4.14 -10.85
C VAL A 595 -5.47 5.28 -9.94
N THR A 596 -5.06 6.43 -10.51
CA THR A 596 -4.88 7.66 -9.74
C THR A 596 -6.06 8.61 -9.93
N GLY A 597 -6.36 9.40 -8.91
CA GLY A 597 -7.36 10.45 -8.97
C GLY A 597 -7.31 11.37 -7.77
N ASP A 598 -7.80 12.60 -7.92
CA ASP A 598 -7.82 13.64 -6.87
C ASP A 598 -9.22 14.19 -6.61
N GLY A 599 -10.14 13.99 -7.55
CA GLY A 599 -11.47 14.55 -7.51
C GLY A 599 -12.58 13.57 -7.10
N THR A 600 -13.75 14.12 -6.78
CA THR A 600 -14.99 13.35 -6.60
C THR A 600 -15.36 12.53 -7.83
N ASN A 601 -15.02 13.04 -9.01
CA ASN A 601 -15.28 12.38 -10.28
C ASN A 601 -14.46 11.09 -10.47
N ASP A 602 -13.35 10.95 -9.76
CA ASP A 602 -12.48 9.77 -9.84
C ASP A 602 -12.90 8.64 -8.89
N ALA A 603 -13.71 8.95 -7.89
CA ALA A 603 -14.07 8.00 -6.83
C ALA A 603 -14.61 6.66 -7.37
N PRO A 604 -15.48 6.60 -8.38
CA PRO A 604 -15.95 5.33 -8.94
C PRO A 604 -14.81 4.49 -9.53
N ALA A 605 -13.88 5.11 -10.25
CA ALA A 605 -12.75 4.42 -10.86
C ALA A 605 -11.72 3.97 -9.80
N LEU A 606 -11.46 4.81 -8.78
CA LEU A 606 -10.59 4.49 -7.64
C LEU A 606 -11.13 3.28 -6.86
N HIS A 607 -12.43 3.26 -6.59
CA HIS A 607 -13.06 2.15 -5.85
C HIS A 607 -13.10 0.84 -6.66
N TYR A 608 -13.28 0.93 -7.98
CA TYR A 608 -13.38 -0.23 -8.86
C TYR A 608 -12.03 -0.84 -9.21
N ALA A 609 -10.96 -0.07 -9.14
CA ALA A 609 -9.59 -0.53 -9.42
C ALA A 609 -9.13 -1.62 -8.44
N HIS A 610 -8.13 -2.40 -8.83
CA HIS A 610 -7.45 -3.31 -7.90
C HIS A 610 -6.68 -2.54 -6.82
N VAL A 611 -6.15 -1.35 -7.18
CA VAL A 611 -5.58 -0.39 -6.23
C VAL A 611 -5.97 1.02 -6.64
N GLY A 612 -6.78 1.68 -5.82
CA GLY A 612 -7.08 3.10 -5.94
C GLY A 612 -6.00 3.93 -5.25
N LEU A 613 -5.46 4.93 -5.95
CA LEU A 613 -4.39 5.82 -5.49
C LEU A 613 -4.90 7.25 -5.47
N SER A 614 -5.20 7.81 -4.30
CA SER A 614 -5.57 9.20 -4.17
C SER A 614 -4.35 10.10 -3.96
N LEU A 615 -4.48 11.37 -4.34
CA LEU A 615 -3.47 12.39 -4.03
C LEU A 615 -3.63 12.90 -2.59
N GLY A 616 -2.55 13.36 -1.99
CA GLY A 616 -2.55 14.01 -0.68
C GLY A 616 -3.34 15.32 -0.68
N SER A 617 -3.29 16.08 -1.79
CA SER A 617 -4.09 17.27 -2.03
C SER A 617 -5.53 16.98 -2.49
N GLY A 618 -5.85 15.70 -2.83
CA GLY A 618 -7.15 15.31 -3.35
C GLY A 618 -8.29 15.46 -2.34
N THR A 619 -9.52 15.41 -2.86
CA THR A 619 -10.75 15.52 -2.06
C THR A 619 -10.90 14.36 -1.07
N SER A 620 -11.68 14.57 -0.03
CA SER A 620 -11.99 13.52 0.97
C SER A 620 -12.64 12.30 0.32
N VAL A 621 -13.52 12.53 -0.69
CA VAL A 621 -14.17 11.48 -1.47
C VAL A 621 -13.16 10.58 -2.19
N ALA A 622 -12.21 11.19 -2.91
CA ALA A 622 -11.16 10.45 -3.60
C ALA A 622 -10.29 9.65 -2.61
N LYS A 623 -9.93 10.26 -1.47
CA LYS A 623 -9.15 9.59 -0.42
C LYS A 623 -9.91 8.41 0.17
N GLU A 624 -11.20 8.53 0.41
CA GLU A 624 -12.01 7.45 0.99
C GLU A 624 -12.24 6.29 0.02
N ALA A 625 -12.45 6.60 -1.25
CA ALA A 625 -12.58 5.60 -2.31
C ALA A 625 -11.25 4.86 -2.59
N SER A 626 -10.11 5.41 -2.18
CA SER A 626 -8.79 4.87 -2.47
C SER A 626 -8.31 3.83 -1.44
N ASP A 627 -7.33 3.05 -1.86
CA ASP A 627 -6.65 2.06 -1.02
C ASP A 627 -5.33 2.60 -0.46
N MET A 628 -4.76 3.62 -1.13
CA MET A 628 -3.51 4.27 -0.77
C MET A 628 -3.58 5.76 -1.12
N THR A 629 -2.93 6.61 -0.32
CA THR A 629 -2.82 8.06 -0.57
C THR A 629 -1.37 8.44 -0.79
N LEU A 630 -1.08 9.14 -1.87
CA LEU A 630 0.23 9.70 -2.22
C LEU A 630 0.40 11.05 -1.53
N LEU A 631 1.18 11.11 -0.45
CA LEU A 631 1.29 12.32 0.38
C LEU A 631 2.02 13.50 -0.29
N ASP A 632 2.81 13.22 -1.32
CA ASP A 632 3.58 14.20 -2.09
C ASP A 632 3.00 14.46 -3.49
N ASP A 633 1.85 13.86 -3.79
CA ASP A 633 1.18 13.94 -5.09
C ASP A 633 2.07 13.52 -6.29
N SER A 634 3.15 12.77 -6.04
CA SER A 634 4.16 12.46 -7.04
C SER A 634 3.95 11.09 -7.68
N PHE A 635 4.01 11.02 -9.02
CA PHE A 635 4.01 9.75 -9.76
C PHE A 635 5.21 8.84 -9.39
N LYS A 636 6.34 9.43 -8.97
CA LYS A 636 7.50 8.68 -8.49
C LYS A 636 7.17 7.82 -7.28
N SER A 637 6.28 8.30 -6.40
CA SER A 637 5.83 7.53 -5.23
C SER A 637 5.03 6.30 -5.63
N ILE A 638 4.37 6.29 -6.80
CA ILE A 638 3.71 5.11 -7.36
C ILE A 638 4.76 4.05 -7.74
N ALA A 639 5.81 4.43 -8.47
CA ALA A 639 6.90 3.52 -8.82
C ALA A 639 7.57 2.93 -7.56
N ASN A 640 7.77 3.75 -6.53
CA ASN A 640 8.26 3.27 -5.24
C ASN A 640 7.30 2.27 -4.58
N ALA A 641 5.98 2.51 -4.62
CA ALA A 641 5.00 1.59 -4.07
C ALA A 641 5.01 0.23 -4.78
N VAL A 642 5.17 0.21 -6.11
CA VAL A 642 5.36 -1.03 -6.89
C VAL A 642 6.62 -1.76 -6.45
N MET A 643 7.75 -1.07 -6.36
CA MET A 643 9.02 -1.65 -5.91
C MET A 643 8.88 -2.27 -4.50
N TRP A 644 8.21 -1.59 -3.58
CA TRP A 644 7.95 -2.11 -2.24
C TRP A 644 7.03 -3.33 -2.25
N GLY A 645 5.97 -3.32 -3.04
CA GLY A 645 5.05 -4.46 -3.19
C GLY A 645 5.74 -5.70 -3.77
N ARG A 646 6.57 -5.55 -4.80
CA ARG A 646 7.39 -6.63 -5.37
C ARG A 646 8.43 -7.16 -4.39
N SER A 647 9.06 -6.26 -3.63
CA SER A 647 10.04 -6.63 -2.60
C SER A 647 9.39 -7.40 -1.45
N LEU A 648 8.17 -7.02 -1.03
CA LEU A 648 7.37 -7.75 -0.06
C LEU A 648 7.15 -9.20 -0.49
N TYR A 649 6.66 -9.40 -1.71
CA TYR A 649 6.41 -10.72 -2.27
C TYR A 649 7.68 -11.57 -2.34
N ARG A 650 8.79 -10.99 -2.77
CA ARG A 650 10.10 -11.64 -2.83
C ARG A 650 10.59 -12.06 -1.42
N ASN A 651 10.40 -11.21 -0.42
CA ASN A 651 10.80 -11.53 0.96
C ASN A 651 9.97 -12.69 1.53
N LEU A 652 8.68 -12.76 1.19
CA LEU A 652 7.84 -13.92 1.56
C LEU A 652 8.28 -15.20 0.83
N GLN A 653 8.64 -15.13 -0.45
CA GLN A 653 9.21 -16.28 -1.16
C GLN A 653 10.52 -16.79 -0.52
N ARG A 654 11.39 -15.86 -0.08
CA ARG A 654 12.64 -16.20 0.63
C ARG A 654 12.36 -16.93 1.94
N PHE A 655 11.38 -16.46 2.69
CA PHE A 655 10.96 -17.11 3.93
C PHE A 655 10.38 -18.51 3.66
N LEU A 656 9.45 -18.63 2.70
CA LEU A 656 8.87 -19.92 2.32
C LEU A 656 9.92 -20.91 1.84
N PHE A 657 10.88 -20.45 1.04
CA PHE A 657 11.98 -21.30 0.59
C PHE A 657 12.76 -21.85 1.79
N PHE A 658 13.15 -20.97 2.70
CA PHE A 658 13.89 -21.36 3.90
C PHE A 658 13.11 -22.39 4.71
N GLN A 659 11.88 -22.09 5.08
CA GLN A 659 11.02 -22.92 5.93
C GLN A 659 10.72 -24.29 5.30
N LEU A 660 10.37 -24.32 4.03
CA LEU A 660 10.03 -25.57 3.35
C LEU A 660 11.24 -26.49 3.15
N VAL A 661 12.45 -25.94 2.97
CA VAL A 661 13.69 -26.74 2.96
C VAL A 661 13.90 -27.42 4.30
N VAL A 662 13.70 -26.70 5.41
CA VAL A 662 13.77 -27.24 6.78
C VAL A 662 12.77 -28.38 6.96
N ASN A 663 11.51 -28.14 6.61
CA ASN A 663 10.42 -29.10 6.80
C ASN A 663 10.63 -30.38 5.97
N VAL A 664 11.07 -30.26 4.72
CA VAL A 664 11.37 -31.42 3.86
C VAL A 664 12.52 -32.23 4.43
N ALA A 665 13.62 -31.59 4.82
CA ALA A 665 14.77 -32.29 5.39
C ALA A 665 14.41 -33.01 6.70
N ALA A 666 13.71 -32.31 7.61
CA ALA A 666 13.34 -32.85 8.91
C ALA A 666 12.33 -34.02 8.79
N LEU A 667 11.29 -33.85 7.92
CA LEU A 667 10.31 -34.91 7.68
C LEU A 667 10.98 -36.20 7.16
N LEU A 668 11.87 -36.05 6.17
CA LEU A 668 12.61 -37.19 5.60
C LEU A 668 13.57 -37.83 6.63
N LEU A 669 14.18 -37.03 7.53
CA LEU A 669 15.07 -37.53 8.56
C LEU A 669 14.33 -38.39 9.61
N VAL A 670 13.16 -37.93 10.05
CA VAL A 670 12.37 -38.71 11.00
C VAL A 670 11.87 -40.00 10.37
N LEU A 671 11.33 -39.94 9.15
CA LEU A 671 10.92 -41.16 8.42
C LEU A 671 12.11 -42.09 8.15
N GLY A 672 13.24 -41.57 7.71
CA GLY A 672 14.44 -42.35 7.43
C GLY A 672 15.02 -43.02 8.69
N GLY A 673 15.08 -42.27 9.80
CA GLY A 673 15.55 -42.83 11.09
C GLY A 673 14.65 -43.97 11.58
N SER A 674 13.35 -43.78 11.49
CA SER A 674 12.37 -44.83 11.89
C SER A 674 12.49 -46.09 11.01
N ILE A 675 12.78 -45.97 9.70
CA ILE A 675 12.97 -47.14 8.79
C ILE A 675 14.21 -47.95 9.16
N ILE A 676 15.28 -47.33 9.63
CA ILE A 676 16.49 -48.06 10.04
C ILE A 676 16.44 -48.52 11.51
N GLY A 677 15.33 -48.24 12.24
CA GLY A 677 15.13 -48.65 13.62
C GLY A 677 15.92 -47.84 14.65
N THR A 678 16.39 -46.63 14.30
CA THR A 678 16.99 -45.71 15.27
C THR A 678 15.90 -45.09 16.12
N GLU A 679 16.11 -44.96 17.42
CA GLU A 679 15.35 -44.07 18.29
C GLU A 679 15.30 -42.71 17.67
N MET A 680 14.14 -42.01 17.77
CA MET A 680 13.88 -40.71 17.10
C MET A 680 15.13 -39.82 17.02
N PRO A 681 15.65 -39.54 15.80
CA PRO A 681 16.92 -38.80 15.64
C PRO A 681 16.77 -37.31 16.05
N LEU A 682 15.55 -36.80 16.10
CA LEU A 682 15.19 -35.47 16.59
C LEU A 682 13.98 -35.59 17.51
N THR A 683 14.04 -35.02 18.72
CA THR A 683 12.95 -35.01 19.70
C THR A 683 11.94 -33.91 19.35
N VAL A 684 10.72 -34.05 19.89
CA VAL A 684 9.66 -33.04 19.75
C VAL A 684 10.13 -31.67 20.22
N THR A 685 10.86 -31.59 21.33
CA THR A 685 11.40 -30.36 21.90
C THR A 685 12.44 -29.69 20.98
N GLN A 686 13.33 -30.47 20.37
CA GLN A 686 14.30 -29.99 19.39
C GLN A 686 13.63 -29.46 18.13
N ILE A 687 12.59 -30.10 17.65
CA ILE A 687 11.81 -29.70 16.48
C ILE A 687 11.02 -28.43 16.76
N LEU A 688 10.40 -28.31 17.93
CA LEU A 688 9.74 -27.08 18.35
C LEU A 688 10.72 -25.90 18.43
N TRP A 689 11.96 -26.12 18.85
CA TRP A 689 13.00 -25.11 18.79
C TRP A 689 13.26 -24.65 17.33
N VAL A 690 13.40 -25.59 16.42
CA VAL A 690 13.71 -25.29 15.02
C VAL A 690 12.50 -24.63 14.34
N ASN A 691 11.33 -25.25 14.35
CA ASN A 691 10.17 -24.77 13.59
C ASN A 691 9.55 -23.51 14.17
N LEU A 692 9.52 -23.40 15.50
CA LEU A 692 8.77 -22.32 16.11
C LEU A 692 9.65 -21.11 16.41
N ILE A 693 10.82 -21.31 17.03
CA ILE A 693 11.66 -20.20 17.49
C ILE A 693 12.58 -19.74 16.35
N MET A 694 13.27 -20.67 15.72
CA MET A 694 14.19 -20.34 14.63
C MET A 694 13.45 -19.82 13.40
N ASP A 695 12.31 -20.43 13.02
CA ASP A 695 11.51 -19.96 11.87
C ASP A 695 10.89 -18.58 12.15
N THR A 696 10.48 -18.31 13.40
CA THR A 696 10.01 -16.99 13.82
C THR A 696 11.08 -15.93 13.64
N PHE A 697 12.31 -16.22 14.07
CA PHE A 697 13.42 -15.30 13.89
C PHE A 697 13.84 -15.16 12.41
N ALA A 698 13.81 -16.26 11.65
CA ALA A 698 14.06 -16.24 10.23
C ALA A 698 13.00 -15.39 9.47
N ALA A 699 11.73 -15.52 9.86
CA ALA A 699 10.65 -14.69 9.33
C ALA A 699 10.92 -13.19 9.58
N LEU A 700 11.33 -12.83 10.79
CA LEU A 700 11.68 -11.45 11.14
C LEU A 700 12.86 -10.94 10.32
N ALA A 701 13.93 -11.74 10.18
CA ALA A 701 15.11 -11.38 9.41
C ALA A 701 14.77 -11.14 7.93
N LEU A 702 14.09 -12.10 7.28
CA LEU A 702 13.78 -12.05 5.85
C LEU A 702 12.69 -11.02 5.52
N ALA A 703 11.68 -10.85 6.40
CA ALA A 703 10.67 -9.80 6.25
C ALA A 703 11.24 -8.39 6.40
N SER A 704 12.33 -8.23 7.17
CA SER A 704 12.97 -6.94 7.42
C SER A 704 13.94 -6.49 6.31
N LEU A 705 14.19 -7.30 5.29
CA LEU A 705 15.09 -6.95 4.20
C LEU A 705 14.63 -5.68 3.45
N PRO A 706 15.55 -4.77 3.08
CA PRO A 706 15.22 -3.57 2.34
C PRO A 706 14.74 -3.90 0.91
N PRO A 707 14.01 -2.97 0.25
CA PRO A 707 13.62 -3.16 -1.13
C PRO A 707 14.84 -3.20 -2.03
N SER A 708 14.70 -3.91 -3.13
CA SER A 708 15.76 -3.98 -4.15
C SER A 708 15.24 -3.43 -5.46
N HIS A 709 15.97 -2.50 -6.08
CA HIS A 709 15.66 -2.03 -7.44
C HIS A 709 15.76 -3.16 -8.50
N GLU A 710 16.36 -4.29 -8.16
CA GLU A 710 16.40 -5.45 -9.05
C GLU A 710 15.02 -6.01 -9.37
N VAL A 711 14.06 -5.87 -8.44
CA VAL A 711 12.68 -6.32 -8.67
C VAL A 711 11.94 -5.49 -9.74
N MET A 712 12.44 -4.29 -10.06
CA MET A 712 11.91 -3.45 -11.14
C MET A 712 12.41 -3.86 -12.54
N LYS A 713 13.36 -4.79 -12.61
CA LYS A 713 13.80 -5.39 -13.88
C LYS A 713 12.98 -6.62 -14.27
N GLU A 714 12.13 -7.09 -13.38
CA GLU A 714 11.29 -8.27 -13.60
C GLU A 714 9.91 -7.87 -14.13
N LYS A 715 9.35 -8.71 -15.00
CA LYS A 715 7.98 -8.53 -15.47
C LYS A 715 6.98 -8.71 -14.30
N PRO A 716 5.82 -8.05 -14.33
CA PRO A 716 4.78 -8.26 -13.33
C PRO A 716 4.34 -9.73 -13.30
N ARG A 717 4.03 -10.22 -12.10
CA ARG A 717 3.43 -11.55 -11.94
C ARG A 717 1.96 -11.53 -12.35
N LYS A 718 1.47 -12.66 -12.85
CA LYS A 718 0.02 -12.81 -13.08
C LYS A 718 -0.69 -12.97 -11.73
N ALA A 719 -1.91 -12.47 -11.62
CA ALA A 719 -2.72 -12.59 -10.40
C ALA A 719 -2.98 -14.06 -10.00
N SER A 720 -3.00 -14.97 -10.99
CA SER A 720 -3.19 -16.42 -10.81
C SER A 720 -1.92 -17.18 -10.42
N ASP A 721 -0.73 -16.55 -10.49
CA ASP A 721 0.53 -17.23 -10.21
C ASP A 721 0.61 -17.66 -8.75
N PHE A 722 0.95 -18.93 -8.55
CA PHE A 722 1.14 -19.47 -7.21
C PHE A 722 2.47 -18.97 -6.63
N ILE A 723 2.49 -18.68 -5.33
CA ILE A 723 3.66 -18.09 -4.67
C ILE A 723 4.94 -18.94 -4.80
N ILE A 724 4.79 -20.26 -4.84
CA ILE A 724 5.88 -21.19 -5.10
C ILE A 724 5.93 -21.49 -6.58
N SER A 725 6.87 -20.87 -7.30
CA SER A 725 7.13 -21.19 -8.71
C SER A 725 7.69 -22.61 -8.86
N ARG A 726 7.57 -23.21 -10.06
CA ARG A 726 8.12 -24.54 -10.33
C ARG A 726 9.64 -24.62 -10.05
N SER A 727 10.36 -23.58 -10.41
CA SER A 727 11.81 -23.51 -10.15
C SER A 727 12.12 -23.41 -8.65
N MET A 728 11.34 -22.65 -7.92
CA MET A 728 11.47 -22.55 -6.45
C MET A 728 11.14 -23.89 -5.79
N GLY A 729 10.08 -24.57 -6.21
CA GLY A 729 9.69 -25.89 -5.71
C GLY A 729 10.79 -26.94 -5.95
N ALA A 730 11.35 -26.97 -7.15
CA ALA A 730 12.50 -27.85 -7.47
C ALA A 730 13.72 -27.51 -6.58
N GLY A 731 13.99 -26.22 -6.34
CA GLY A 731 15.06 -25.80 -5.44
C GLY A 731 14.84 -26.24 -3.99
N ILE A 732 13.61 -26.14 -3.48
CA ILE A 732 13.23 -26.59 -2.13
C ILE A 732 13.48 -28.10 -2.00
N LEU A 733 12.99 -28.90 -2.95
CA LEU A 733 13.19 -30.33 -2.94
C LEU A 733 14.67 -30.69 -3.06
N PHE A 734 15.40 -30.08 -3.96
CA PHE A 734 16.83 -30.34 -4.13
C PHE A 734 17.62 -30.04 -2.85
N CYS A 735 17.44 -28.87 -2.26
CA CYS A 735 18.13 -28.50 -1.02
C CYS A 735 17.69 -29.39 0.17
N GLY A 736 16.38 -29.62 0.33
CA GLY A 736 15.84 -30.45 1.41
C GLY A 736 16.31 -31.89 1.34
N ILE A 737 16.30 -32.50 0.14
CA ILE A 737 16.80 -33.85 -0.08
C ILE A 737 18.33 -33.90 0.11
N SER A 738 19.07 -32.89 -0.33
CA SER A 738 20.53 -32.83 -0.11
C SER A 738 20.86 -32.80 1.37
N PHE A 739 20.14 -32.00 2.16
CA PHE A 739 20.32 -31.95 3.62
C PHE A 739 19.94 -33.29 4.25
N PHE A 740 18.83 -33.88 3.81
CA PHE A 740 18.45 -35.23 4.25
C PHE A 740 19.56 -36.24 3.99
N VAL A 741 20.11 -36.34 2.78
CA VAL A 741 21.13 -37.30 2.42
C VAL A 741 22.39 -37.14 3.28
N VAL A 742 22.85 -35.90 3.50
CA VAL A 742 24.04 -35.64 4.33
C VAL A 742 23.76 -36.04 5.79
N MET A 743 22.64 -35.63 6.32
CA MET A 743 22.28 -35.91 7.72
C MET A 743 21.96 -37.40 7.95
N PHE A 744 21.32 -38.05 6.97
CA PHE A 744 21.01 -39.47 7.04
C PHE A 744 22.26 -40.32 6.97
N ALA A 745 23.22 -39.95 6.08
CA ALA A 745 24.54 -40.61 6.05
C ALA A 745 25.27 -40.45 7.41
N PHE A 746 25.17 -39.28 8.03
CA PHE A 746 25.74 -39.02 9.33
C PHE A 746 25.04 -39.90 10.43
N LEU A 747 23.71 -40.01 10.41
CA LEU A 747 22.95 -40.86 11.32
C LEU A 747 23.36 -42.33 11.19
N VAL A 748 23.43 -42.86 9.96
CA VAL A 748 23.87 -44.25 9.70
C VAL A 748 25.34 -44.47 10.12
N TYR A 749 26.20 -43.46 10.00
CA TYR A 749 27.56 -43.53 10.50
C TYR A 749 27.61 -43.67 12.05
N CYS A 750 26.84 -42.86 12.77
CA CYS A 750 26.73 -42.94 14.25
C CYS A 750 26.16 -44.30 14.70
N GLU A 751 25.10 -44.79 14.04
CA GLU A 751 24.48 -46.09 14.33
C GLU A 751 25.44 -47.27 14.17
N ARG A 752 26.23 -47.28 13.10
CA ARG A 752 27.24 -48.33 12.85
C ARG A 752 28.45 -48.28 13.78
N ARG A 753 28.72 -47.16 14.38
CA ARG A 753 29.83 -46.97 15.32
C ARG A 753 29.44 -47.33 16.76
N GLY A 754 28.18 -47.13 17.12
CA GLY A 754 27.65 -47.42 18.45
C GLY A 754 27.39 -48.92 18.61
N ARG A 755 27.89 -49.53 19.70
CA ARG A 755 27.68 -50.95 20.03
C ARG A 755 26.40 -51.19 20.88
N GLY A 756 25.39 -50.35 20.76
CA GLY A 756 24.15 -50.46 21.55
C GLY A 756 23.21 -49.27 21.37
N GLY A 757 23.21 -48.60 20.22
CA GLY A 757 22.43 -47.39 19.94
C GLY A 757 23.30 -46.13 19.82
N VAL A 758 22.69 -45.03 19.38
CA VAL A 758 23.39 -43.72 19.22
C VAL A 758 23.53 -43.05 20.59
N ASP A 759 24.75 -42.67 20.97
CA ASP A 759 25.01 -41.98 22.23
C ASP A 759 24.43 -40.55 22.23
N THR A 760 23.98 -40.05 23.38
CA THR A 760 23.43 -38.69 23.56
C THR A 760 24.38 -37.61 23.10
N HIS A 761 25.69 -37.83 23.21
CA HIS A 761 26.70 -36.92 22.68
C HIS A 761 26.69 -36.85 21.14
N GLU A 762 26.56 -38.00 20.47
CA GLU A 762 26.43 -38.08 19.03
C GLU A 762 25.12 -37.49 18.53
N LEU A 763 24.00 -37.70 19.26
CA LEU A 763 22.73 -37.02 18.97
C LEU A 763 22.81 -35.51 19.13
N THR A 764 23.61 -35.01 20.08
CA THR A 764 23.87 -33.56 20.22
C THR A 764 24.64 -33.02 19.04
N TRP A 765 25.64 -33.75 18.55
CA TRP A 765 26.32 -33.40 17.31
C TRP A 765 25.37 -33.37 16.13
N PHE A 766 24.50 -34.37 16.01
CA PHE A 766 23.52 -34.51 14.95
C PHE A 766 22.56 -33.32 14.97
N PHE A 767 21.91 -33.02 16.11
CA PHE A 767 21.02 -31.89 16.26
C PHE A 767 21.67 -30.54 15.96
N THR A 768 22.89 -30.32 16.51
CA THR A 768 23.61 -29.06 16.28
C THR A 768 24.04 -28.91 14.83
N THR A 769 24.44 -29.99 14.18
CA THR A 769 24.76 -29.98 12.74
C THR A 769 23.53 -29.63 11.91
N PHE A 770 22.35 -30.20 12.23
CA PHE A 770 21.10 -29.87 11.54
C PHE A 770 20.76 -28.39 11.67
N VAL A 771 20.83 -27.81 12.87
CA VAL A 771 20.56 -26.40 13.11
C VAL A 771 21.57 -25.51 12.37
N MET A 772 22.84 -25.85 12.38
CA MET A 772 23.88 -25.07 11.69
C MET A 772 23.79 -25.14 10.15
N LEU A 773 23.29 -26.24 9.59
CA LEU A 773 22.96 -26.30 8.16
C LEU A 773 21.89 -25.27 7.80
N GLN A 774 20.84 -25.16 8.62
CA GLN A 774 19.77 -24.18 8.42
C GLN A 774 20.27 -22.75 8.66
N PHE A 775 21.14 -22.53 9.65
CA PHE A 775 21.77 -21.23 9.89
C PHE A 775 22.47 -20.68 8.64
N TRP A 776 23.25 -21.50 7.96
CA TRP A 776 23.92 -21.13 6.72
C TRP A 776 22.96 -21.05 5.54
N ASN A 777 21.91 -21.89 5.51
CA ASN A 777 20.87 -21.83 4.50
C ASN A 777 20.08 -20.51 4.54
N LEU A 778 19.98 -19.84 5.69
CA LEU A 778 19.33 -18.52 5.80
C LEU A 778 20.01 -17.47 4.89
N PHE A 779 21.34 -17.53 4.75
CA PHE A 779 22.07 -16.67 3.80
C PHE A 779 21.70 -16.99 2.34
N ASN A 780 21.57 -18.27 2.00
CA ASN A 780 21.13 -18.69 0.66
C ASN A 780 19.69 -18.25 0.38
N ALA A 781 18.80 -18.38 1.35
CA ALA A 781 17.44 -17.90 1.24
C ALA A 781 17.37 -16.36 1.05
N LYS A 782 18.19 -15.58 1.78
CA LYS A 782 18.33 -14.13 1.56
C LYS A 782 18.66 -13.80 0.10
N ALA A 783 19.54 -14.57 -0.51
CA ALA A 783 20.01 -14.35 -1.87
C ALA A 783 19.11 -14.97 -2.96
N LEU A 784 17.97 -15.60 -2.58
CA LEU A 784 17.04 -16.21 -3.53
C LEU A 784 16.56 -15.19 -4.57
N GLY A 785 16.67 -15.57 -5.85
CA GLY A 785 16.29 -14.71 -6.97
C GLY A 785 17.28 -13.58 -7.28
N SER A 786 18.46 -13.57 -6.65
CA SER A 786 19.53 -12.63 -6.95
C SER A 786 20.78 -13.39 -7.41
N ASN A 787 21.47 -12.87 -8.43
CA ASN A 787 22.76 -13.40 -8.85
C ASN A 787 23.93 -12.85 -8.01
N ARG A 788 23.66 -12.03 -7.00
CA ARG A 788 24.65 -11.35 -6.17
C ARG A 788 25.02 -12.19 -4.95
N SER A 789 26.19 -11.89 -4.34
CA SER A 789 26.64 -12.57 -3.13
C SER A 789 25.66 -12.35 -1.96
N ALA A 790 25.43 -13.40 -1.15
CA ALA A 790 24.64 -13.35 0.07
C ALA A 790 25.21 -12.40 1.13
N PHE A 791 26.52 -12.11 1.09
CA PHE A 791 27.18 -11.16 2.00
C PHE A 791 26.92 -9.69 1.64
N ARG A 792 26.37 -9.43 0.44
CA ARG A 792 26.08 -8.04 0.04
C ARG A 792 25.14 -7.37 1.05
N HIS A 793 25.49 -6.17 1.46
CA HIS A 793 24.77 -5.38 2.46
C HIS A 793 24.57 -6.06 3.82
N PHE A 794 25.28 -7.17 4.12
CA PHE A 794 25.15 -7.89 5.38
C PHE A 794 25.41 -6.97 6.61
N LEU A 795 26.43 -6.11 6.53
CA LEU A 795 26.76 -5.17 7.62
C LEU A 795 25.68 -4.10 7.84
N GLN A 796 24.84 -3.85 6.86
CA GLN A 796 23.73 -2.88 6.95
C GLN A 796 22.44 -3.55 7.47
N ASP A 797 22.31 -4.87 7.35
CA ASP A 797 21.13 -5.64 7.74
C ASP A 797 21.14 -5.99 9.23
N LYS A 798 20.98 -4.97 10.10
CA LYS A 798 20.98 -5.14 11.56
C LYS A 798 19.97 -6.19 12.05
N GLY A 799 18.82 -6.31 11.39
CA GLY A 799 17.80 -7.31 11.73
C GLY A 799 18.30 -8.74 11.52
N MET A 800 18.95 -9.00 10.40
CA MET A 800 19.53 -10.31 10.11
C MET A 800 20.69 -10.64 11.05
N GLN A 801 21.56 -9.68 11.34
CA GLN A 801 22.66 -9.87 12.29
C GLN A 801 22.16 -10.25 13.69
N LEU A 802 21.14 -9.53 14.17
CA LEU A 802 20.52 -9.82 15.47
C LEU A 802 19.92 -11.23 15.51
N VAL A 803 19.21 -11.62 14.45
CA VAL A 803 18.60 -12.94 14.35
C VAL A 803 19.65 -14.05 14.34
N LEU A 804 20.69 -13.92 13.55
CA LEU A 804 21.80 -14.88 13.53
C LEU A 804 22.47 -15.03 14.90
N LEU A 805 22.68 -13.91 15.60
CA LEU A 805 23.21 -13.94 16.96
C LEU A 805 22.26 -14.65 17.93
N LEU A 806 20.95 -14.38 17.85
CA LEU A 806 19.95 -15.01 18.71
C LEU A 806 19.85 -16.51 18.47
N VAL A 807 19.90 -16.96 17.20
CA VAL A 807 19.89 -18.39 16.86
C VAL A 807 21.14 -19.08 17.40
N LEU A 808 22.32 -18.49 17.22
CA LEU A 808 23.57 -19.04 17.76
C LEU A 808 23.57 -19.11 19.29
N ALA A 809 23.18 -18.02 19.93
CA ALA A 809 23.10 -17.95 21.39
C ALA A 809 22.06 -18.95 21.94
N GLY A 810 20.91 -19.04 21.31
CA GLY A 810 19.86 -20.02 21.71
C GLY A 810 20.32 -21.46 21.52
N GLN A 811 20.98 -21.80 20.41
CA GLN A 811 21.51 -23.12 20.18
C GLN A 811 22.62 -23.48 21.21
N TRP A 812 23.50 -22.52 21.50
CA TRP A 812 24.51 -22.71 22.52
C TRP A 812 23.92 -22.94 23.91
N LEU A 813 22.88 -22.15 24.29
CA LEU A 813 22.17 -22.32 25.56
C LEU A 813 21.51 -23.71 25.66
N ILE A 814 20.83 -24.15 24.61
CA ILE A 814 20.16 -25.47 24.58
C ILE A 814 21.18 -26.59 24.69
N VAL A 815 22.25 -26.54 23.92
CA VAL A 815 23.30 -27.58 23.95
C VAL A 815 24.02 -27.64 25.31
N THR A 816 24.21 -26.46 25.94
CA THR A 816 24.97 -26.39 27.19
C THR A 816 24.12 -26.71 28.44
N PHE A 817 22.86 -26.27 28.44
CA PHE A 817 22.00 -26.36 29.64
C PHE A 817 20.73 -27.18 29.44
N GLY A 818 20.45 -27.64 28.22
CA GLY A 818 19.20 -28.35 27.87
C GLY A 818 19.08 -29.75 28.48
N GLY A 819 20.21 -30.43 28.69
CA GLY A 819 20.27 -31.74 29.38
C GLY A 819 19.26 -32.75 28.84
N GLU A 820 18.60 -33.45 29.71
CA GLU A 820 17.60 -34.49 29.37
C GLU A 820 16.40 -33.93 28.60
N MET A 821 15.98 -32.68 28.89
CA MET A 821 14.84 -32.02 28.25
C MET A 821 14.99 -31.88 26.71
N PHE A 822 16.20 -31.64 26.25
CA PHE A 822 16.53 -31.54 24.82
C PHE A 822 17.39 -32.70 24.33
N ARG A 823 17.63 -33.75 25.15
CA ARG A 823 18.55 -34.83 24.87
C ARG A 823 19.91 -34.30 24.36
N THR A 824 20.51 -33.39 25.13
CA THR A 824 21.76 -32.74 24.76
C THR A 824 22.81 -32.84 25.84
N GLN A 825 24.10 -32.88 25.42
CA GLN A 825 25.27 -32.77 26.26
C GLN A 825 26.12 -31.58 25.82
N PRO A 826 26.83 -30.90 26.76
CA PRO A 826 27.71 -29.80 26.42
C PRO A 826 28.79 -30.19 25.41
N LEU A 827 28.91 -29.43 24.32
CA LEU A 827 29.97 -29.62 23.32
C LEU A 827 31.16 -28.70 23.61
N SER A 828 32.36 -29.22 23.34
CA SER A 828 33.61 -28.46 23.44
C SER A 828 33.72 -27.40 22.34
N LEU A 829 34.55 -26.37 22.55
CA LEU A 829 34.79 -25.33 21.53
C LEU A 829 35.38 -25.89 20.22
N LYS A 830 36.16 -26.99 20.30
CA LYS A 830 36.69 -27.66 19.11
C LYS A 830 35.57 -28.29 18.28
N GLU A 831 34.62 -28.93 18.94
CA GLU A 831 33.46 -29.55 18.28
C GLU A 831 32.57 -28.50 17.64
N TRP A 832 32.30 -27.41 18.34
CA TRP A 832 31.58 -26.25 17.76
C TRP A 832 32.31 -25.74 16.50
N ALA A 833 33.62 -25.55 16.54
CA ALA A 833 34.40 -25.08 15.39
C ALA A 833 34.31 -26.03 14.19
N ILE A 834 34.33 -27.36 14.44
CA ILE A 834 34.20 -28.38 13.39
C ILE A 834 32.80 -28.33 12.78
N ILE A 835 31.75 -28.28 13.60
CA ILE A 835 30.36 -28.25 13.13
C ILE A 835 30.12 -26.97 12.33
N ILE A 836 30.46 -25.79 12.83
CA ILE A 836 30.32 -24.50 12.15
C ILE A 836 31.10 -24.50 10.83
N GLY A 837 32.34 -24.99 10.83
CA GLY A 837 33.19 -25.04 9.66
C GLY A 837 32.68 -26.00 8.58
N SER A 838 32.32 -27.24 8.94
CA SER A 838 31.81 -28.22 7.99
C SER A 838 30.46 -27.84 7.39
N THR A 839 29.52 -27.32 8.21
CA THR A 839 28.19 -26.90 7.74
C THR A 839 28.24 -25.63 6.89
N SER A 840 29.27 -24.78 7.02
CA SER A 840 29.45 -23.59 6.19
C SER A 840 29.59 -23.90 4.69
N LEU A 841 29.92 -25.14 4.32
CA LEU A 841 29.95 -25.58 2.92
C LEU A 841 28.64 -25.32 2.18
N VAL A 842 27.50 -25.34 2.88
CA VAL A 842 26.19 -25.00 2.31
C VAL A 842 26.18 -23.56 1.78
N LEU A 843 26.73 -22.61 2.53
CA LEU A 843 26.85 -21.23 2.10
C LEU A 843 27.78 -21.10 0.89
N TRP A 844 28.95 -21.73 0.95
CA TRP A 844 29.94 -21.66 -0.13
C TRP A 844 29.48 -22.34 -1.42
N ALA A 845 28.72 -23.44 -1.32
CA ALA A 845 28.08 -24.07 -2.46
C ALA A 845 27.07 -23.10 -3.12
N GLY A 846 26.29 -22.40 -2.32
CA GLY A 846 25.38 -21.36 -2.81
C GLY A 846 26.10 -20.17 -3.45
N GLU A 847 27.24 -19.73 -2.89
CA GLU A 847 28.06 -18.66 -3.49
C GLU A 847 28.70 -19.11 -4.82
N LEU A 848 29.18 -20.33 -4.88
CA LEU A 848 29.73 -20.90 -6.13
C LEU A 848 28.65 -20.96 -7.22
N TYR A 849 27.45 -21.46 -6.89
CA TYR A 849 26.32 -21.48 -7.82
C TYR A 849 26.00 -20.08 -8.37
N ARG A 850 25.93 -19.07 -7.50
CA ARG A 850 25.68 -17.69 -7.89
C ARG A 850 26.81 -17.10 -8.73
N ALA A 851 28.06 -17.46 -8.42
CA ALA A 851 29.23 -17.02 -9.18
C ALA A 851 29.21 -17.59 -10.60
N VAL A 852 28.94 -18.89 -10.75
CA VAL A 852 28.81 -19.57 -12.04
C VAL A 852 27.66 -18.94 -12.86
N ARG A 853 26.51 -18.72 -12.25
CA ARG A 853 25.37 -18.11 -12.92
C ARG A 853 25.66 -16.67 -13.39
N ARG A 854 26.40 -15.87 -12.61
CA ARG A 854 26.89 -14.55 -13.06
C ARG A 854 27.80 -14.63 -14.28
N ALA A 855 28.73 -15.58 -14.28
CA ALA A 855 29.64 -15.76 -15.40
C ALA A 855 28.92 -16.16 -16.70
N MET A 856 27.89 -17.01 -16.59
CA MET A 856 27.07 -17.38 -17.74
C MET A 856 26.21 -16.21 -18.26
N CYS A 857 25.58 -15.40 -17.38
CA CYS A 857 24.78 -14.24 -17.81
C CYS A 857 25.65 -13.11 -18.44
N HIS A 858 26.93 -12.99 -18.08
CA HIS A 858 27.85 -12.03 -18.72
C HIS A 858 28.32 -12.46 -20.12
N GLN A 859 28.09 -13.70 -20.53
CA GLN A 859 28.39 -14.17 -21.88
C GLN A 859 27.24 -14.01 -22.85
N GLU A 860 26.00 -13.71 -22.33
CA GLU A 860 24.78 -13.46 -23.11
C GLU A 860 24.50 -11.97 -23.36
N GLU A 861 25.17 -11.03 -22.64
CA GLU A 861 25.18 -9.59 -22.92
C GLU A 861 26.39 -9.24 -23.84
#